data_93c85d3ad9c32b2af251157d0e6c7400
#
_entry.id   93c85d3ad9c32b2af251157d0e6c7400
#
_cell.length_a   1.000
_cell.length_b   1.000
_cell.length_c   1.000
_cell.angle_alpha   90.00
_cell.angle_beta   90.00
_cell.angle_gamma   90.00
#
_symmetry.space_group_name_H-M   'P 1'
#
loop_
_entity.id
_entity.type
_entity.pdbx_description
1 polymer ?
#
loop_
_entity_poly.entity_id
_entity_poly.type
_entity_poly.pdbx_seq_one_letter_code
_entity_poly.pdbx_strand_id
1 'polypeptide(L)'
;MRLKSLLLYNRAPFEQLFLDFDTDNIAVLSGINGAGKTTVLSYVVDSFFELARNAYGNEFEGKANKFYRVSSGLFSIDNTLPSIVYLRYIKNDGTFIDYIDLRGNCSAEDYDRIITLSEKIQFSSIESILKRADVAKHWSLSDKKEIAALFAENLITYFPAYRYEKPAYLNDPYSVDINFSKDARISGYLPNPIEITSDLPQIANWIMDLVLDHQRYQGTASSLFEQLNNVLNNILSTKTGCQTRLGIGPRNSGASRIAVMDRMKNNHQIYPSIFNMSSGELSLLCLFGELVKQADEIGKTPAVVTGIVLVDEIDKHLHIRLQREILPKMIALFPRIQFIVSSHSPFLGLGLEDEEAVAYKLYDLDSGGTPRYLQDIDLFRDVYNTIVSVNDRYISKYNDLRERLRSDTKPLVITEGKTDWKHIKAAMKRLGIIDLDIYLYEYEDIIGDEALLQLLKGYARIKQSRKIIGIFDRDNIPHLKCPELGTQEFVSFQNNVYGFAIPLVNAGEYGNEISIEHYYKKADLTKEDVNGRRLFLGSEFFASGFSRDGKLHTRYKGIDKKVTTNGVIDEKVYSISTDPEEKTSIALSKNGYAELILSEDEFSDGFDFSEFQKIFDVIKMILSDDTLEEGLE
;
A
#
# COMPACT_ATOMS: atom_id res chain seq x y z
N MET A 1 -12.94 -1.09 -30.86
CA MET A 1 -11.64 -1.74 -31.17
C MET A 1 -11.08 -2.42 -29.93
N ARG A 2 -10.45 -3.61 -30.08
CA ARG A 2 -9.78 -4.36 -29.00
C ARG A 2 -8.46 -4.92 -29.51
N LEU A 3 -7.47 -5.09 -28.66
CA LEU A 3 -6.26 -5.85 -28.96
C LEU A 3 -6.58 -7.34 -28.86
N LYS A 4 -6.36 -8.09 -29.95
CA LYS A 4 -6.61 -9.54 -29.99
C LYS A 4 -5.37 -10.33 -29.61
N SER A 5 -4.21 -9.99 -30.20
CA SER A 5 -2.96 -10.68 -29.88
C SER A 5 -1.74 -9.78 -30.02
N LEU A 6 -0.70 -10.12 -29.28
CA LEU A 6 0.62 -9.51 -29.32
C LEU A 6 1.67 -10.61 -29.45
N LEU A 7 2.59 -10.44 -30.41
CA LEU A 7 3.76 -11.27 -30.58
C LEU A 7 5.01 -10.40 -30.52
N LEU A 8 5.94 -10.78 -29.66
CA LEU A 8 7.28 -10.22 -29.60
C LEU A 8 8.28 -11.34 -29.94
N TYR A 9 9.25 -11.01 -30.78
CA TYR A 9 10.35 -11.89 -31.10
C TYR A 9 11.67 -11.10 -31.07
N ASN A 10 12.64 -11.61 -30.34
CA ASN A 10 13.94 -10.97 -30.15
C ASN A 10 13.84 -9.51 -29.66
N ARG A 11 12.98 -9.28 -28.67
CA ARG A 11 12.74 -7.98 -28.01
C ARG A 11 12.92 -8.09 -26.51
N ALA A 12 13.98 -7.52 -25.98
CA ALA A 12 14.29 -7.59 -24.55
C ALA A 12 13.10 -7.17 -23.67
N PRO A 13 12.78 -7.92 -22.61
CA PRO A 13 13.50 -9.11 -22.10
C PRO A 13 13.08 -10.44 -22.77
N PHE A 14 12.26 -10.43 -23.81
CA PHE A 14 11.65 -11.63 -24.41
C PHE A 14 12.43 -12.11 -25.65
N GLU A 15 12.91 -13.33 -25.61
CA GLU A 15 13.35 -14.02 -26.83
C GLU A 15 12.14 -14.25 -27.75
N GLN A 16 11.06 -14.75 -27.17
CA GLN A 16 9.75 -14.87 -27.82
C GLN A 16 8.64 -14.77 -26.78
N LEU A 17 7.60 -13.97 -27.08
CA LEU A 17 6.39 -13.85 -26.29
C LEU A 17 5.19 -13.81 -27.21
N PHE A 18 4.17 -14.61 -26.92
CA PHE A 18 2.86 -14.53 -27.57
C PHE A 18 1.76 -14.41 -26.51
N LEU A 19 0.96 -13.35 -26.61
CA LEU A 19 -0.20 -13.12 -25.75
C LEU A 19 -1.46 -13.10 -26.63
N ASP A 20 -2.46 -13.89 -26.26
CA ASP A 20 -3.81 -13.86 -26.84
C ASP A 20 -4.77 -13.28 -25.81
N PHE A 21 -5.26 -12.07 -26.09
CA PHE A 21 -6.10 -11.30 -25.18
C PHE A 21 -7.59 -11.59 -25.36
N ASP A 22 -7.99 -12.66 -25.85
CA ASP A 22 -9.36 -13.11 -26.01
C ASP A 22 -10.46 -12.01 -25.79
N THR A 23 -11.63 -12.37 -25.26
CA THR A 23 -12.79 -11.44 -25.09
C THR A 23 -12.89 -10.79 -23.72
N ASP A 24 -11.91 -10.99 -22.83
CA ASP A 24 -11.97 -10.52 -21.47
C ASP A 24 -11.95 -8.97 -21.34
N ASN A 25 -12.63 -8.45 -20.32
CA ASN A 25 -12.68 -7.02 -20.06
C ASN A 25 -11.35 -6.49 -19.54
N ILE A 26 -10.64 -7.29 -18.74
CA ILE A 26 -9.36 -6.90 -18.18
C ILE A 26 -8.32 -8.01 -18.33
N ALA A 27 -7.19 -7.66 -18.91
CA ALA A 27 -5.97 -8.46 -18.93
C ALA A 27 -4.97 -7.89 -17.92
N VAL A 28 -4.62 -8.64 -16.90
CA VAL A 28 -3.64 -8.26 -15.87
C VAL A 28 -2.30 -8.90 -16.19
N LEU A 29 -1.29 -8.10 -16.49
CA LEU A 29 0.09 -8.55 -16.67
C LEU A 29 0.76 -8.63 -15.30
N SER A 30 1.12 -9.83 -14.89
CA SER A 30 1.80 -10.14 -13.63
C SER A 30 3.24 -10.59 -13.86
N GLY A 31 4.07 -10.54 -12.84
CA GLY A 31 5.47 -10.98 -12.85
C GLY A 31 6.34 -10.13 -11.95
N ILE A 32 7.57 -10.59 -11.68
CA ILE A 32 8.54 -9.87 -10.88
C ILE A 32 8.99 -8.56 -11.55
N ASN A 33 9.76 -7.74 -10.84
CA ASN A 33 10.36 -6.55 -11.42
C ASN A 33 11.34 -6.96 -12.55
N GLY A 34 11.22 -6.33 -13.71
CA GLY A 34 12.03 -6.69 -14.88
C GLY A 34 11.39 -7.74 -15.82
N ALA A 35 10.27 -8.38 -15.45
CA ALA A 35 9.57 -9.35 -16.30
C ALA A 35 9.03 -8.79 -17.62
N GLY A 36 9.11 -7.48 -17.85
CA GLY A 36 8.72 -6.87 -19.12
C GLY A 36 7.28 -6.36 -19.20
N LYS A 37 6.55 -6.22 -18.09
CA LYS A 37 5.16 -5.72 -18.05
C LYS A 37 5.00 -4.36 -18.74
N THR A 38 5.78 -3.37 -18.33
CA THR A 38 5.81 -2.03 -18.96
C THR A 38 6.27 -2.10 -20.42
N THR A 39 7.16 -3.04 -20.75
CA THR A 39 7.63 -3.25 -22.14
C THR A 39 6.49 -3.68 -23.05
N VAL A 40 5.67 -4.64 -22.63
CA VAL A 40 4.47 -5.09 -23.37
C VAL A 40 3.52 -3.90 -23.61
N LEU A 41 3.17 -3.15 -22.54
CA LEU A 41 2.29 -1.98 -22.68
C LEU A 41 2.89 -0.93 -23.61
N SER A 42 4.19 -0.69 -23.54
CA SER A 42 4.88 0.32 -24.37
C SER A 42 4.81 0.01 -25.85
N TYR A 43 4.88 -1.25 -26.27
CA TYR A 43 4.73 -1.62 -27.69
C TYR A 43 3.31 -1.36 -28.21
N VAL A 44 2.30 -1.59 -27.37
CA VAL A 44 0.91 -1.27 -27.72
C VAL A 44 0.75 0.25 -27.87
N VAL A 45 1.31 1.03 -26.94
CA VAL A 45 1.30 2.51 -27.01
C VAL A 45 2.02 3.01 -28.26
N ASP A 46 3.21 2.48 -28.56
CA ASP A 46 3.98 2.85 -29.75
C ASP A 46 3.17 2.64 -31.03
N SER A 47 2.41 1.55 -31.12
CA SER A 47 1.56 1.28 -32.27
C SER A 47 0.46 2.34 -32.42
N PHE A 48 -0.15 2.80 -31.34
CA PHE A 48 -1.17 3.85 -31.37
C PHE A 48 -0.60 5.19 -31.83
N PHE A 49 0.59 5.55 -31.37
CA PHE A 49 1.26 6.75 -31.86
C PHE A 49 1.61 6.68 -33.34
N GLU A 50 2.07 5.52 -33.81
CA GLU A 50 2.34 5.32 -35.27
C GLU A 50 1.04 5.36 -36.10
N LEU A 51 -0.07 4.84 -35.59
CA LEU A 51 -1.38 4.95 -36.24
C LEU A 51 -1.85 6.42 -36.32
N ALA A 52 -1.79 7.11 -35.16
CA ALA A 52 -2.22 8.50 -35.06
C ALA A 52 -1.41 9.42 -36.00
N ARG A 53 -0.10 9.18 -36.16
CA ARG A 53 0.78 9.94 -37.05
C ARG A 53 0.29 9.94 -38.50
N ASN A 54 -0.35 8.86 -38.96
CA ASN A 54 -0.87 8.75 -40.30
C ASN A 54 -2.08 9.66 -40.58
N ALA A 55 -2.86 9.99 -39.55
CA ALA A 55 -4.08 10.80 -39.70
C ALA A 55 -3.92 12.24 -39.18
N TYR A 56 -3.08 12.45 -38.15
CA TYR A 56 -2.93 13.69 -37.40
C TYR A 56 -1.51 14.25 -37.50
N GLY A 57 -1.09 14.58 -38.73
CA GLY A 57 0.28 15.03 -39.04
C GLY A 57 0.74 16.25 -38.20
N ASN A 58 -0.16 17.18 -37.94
CA ASN A 58 0.17 18.41 -37.19
C ASN A 58 0.50 18.17 -35.71
N GLU A 59 -0.11 17.15 -35.10
CA GLU A 59 0.16 16.76 -33.71
C GLU A 59 1.62 16.35 -33.48
N PHE A 60 2.24 15.80 -34.50
CA PHE A 60 3.60 15.25 -34.48
C PHE A 60 4.61 16.10 -35.24
N GLU A 61 4.22 17.28 -35.73
CA GLU A 61 5.14 18.19 -36.43
C GLU A 61 6.28 18.61 -35.48
N GLY A 62 7.51 18.47 -35.95
CA GLY A 62 8.70 18.70 -35.11
C GLY A 62 9.06 17.59 -34.13
N LYS A 63 8.26 16.53 -34.02
CA LYS A 63 8.49 15.39 -33.14
C LYS A 63 8.94 14.12 -33.90
N ALA A 64 9.38 14.26 -35.15
CA ALA A 64 9.71 13.13 -36.02
C ALA A 64 10.76 12.16 -35.47
N ASN A 65 11.64 12.62 -34.58
CA ASN A 65 12.71 11.83 -33.98
C ASN A 65 12.40 11.43 -32.51
N LYS A 66 11.21 11.68 -32.00
CA LYS A 66 10.81 11.15 -30.69
C LYS A 66 10.57 9.66 -30.84
N PHE A 67 11.49 8.88 -30.31
CA PHE A 67 11.30 7.45 -30.14
C PHE A 67 10.27 7.26 -29.02
N TYR A 68 9.19 6.62 -29.37
CA TYR A 68 8.30 6.06 -28.38
C TYR A 68 9.04 4.86 -27.82
N ARG A 69 9.43 4.91 -26.63
CA ARG A 69 10.05 4.02 -25.66
C ARG A 69 10.88 2.83 -26.17
N VAL A 70 10.41 2.00 -27.12
CA VAL A 70 10.98 0.66 -27.31
C VAL A 70 11.24 0.28 -28.76
N SER A 71 10.86 1.09 -29.73
CA SER A 71 11.09 0.81 -31.17
C SER A 71 12.55 1.05 -31.64
N SER A 72 13.48 1.18 -30.69
CA SER A 72 14.91 1.32 -30.94
C SER A 72 15.59 -0.05 -31.06
N GLY A 73 16.64 -0.16 -31.92
CA GLY A 73 17.45 -1.37 -32.03
C GLY A 73 18.29 -1.72 -30.82
N LEU A 74 18.35 -0.82 -29.84
CA LEU A 74 18.99 -1.07 -28.56
C LEU A 74 18.28 -2.15 -27.72
N PHE A 75 17.05 -2.50 -28.09
CA PHE A 75 16.25 -3.50 -27.38
C PHE A 75 16.22 -4.88 -28.06
N SER A 76 17.00 -5.12 -29.10
CA SER A 76 17.21 -6.46 -29.65
C SER A 76 18.15 -7.24 -28.74
N ILE A 77 17.79 -8.48 -28.40
CA ILE A 77 18.63 -9.38 -27.59
C ILE A 77 19.82 -9.82 -28.42
N ASP A 78 19.55 -10.25 -29.65
CA ASP A 78 20.55 -10.68 -30.62
C ASP A 78 20.44 -9.83 -31.89
N ASN A 79 21.48 -9.07 -32.21
CA ASN A 79 21.51 -8.20 -33.38
C ASN A 79 21.71 -8.97 -34.70
N THR A 80 21.96 -10.27 -34.67
CA THR A 80 22.07 -11.12 -35.85
C THR A 80 20.71 -11.66 -36.31
N LEU A 81 19.72 -11.63 -35.44
CA LEU A 81 18.34 -12.08 -35.69
C LEU A 81 17.41 -10.91 -35.99
N PRO A 82 16.36 -11.13 -36.79
CA PRO A 82 15.31 -10.12 -36.95
C PRO A 82 14.61 -9.88 -35.62
N SER A 83 14.18 -8.65 -35.38
CA SER A 83 13.48 -8.26 -34.19
C SER A 83 12.07 -7.81 -34.59
N ILE A 84 11.04 -8.47 -34.06
CA ILE A 84 9.66 -8.32 -34.53
C ILE A 84 8.71 -8.00 -33.38
N VAL A 85 7.87 -7.00 -33.58
CA VAL A 85 6.64 -6.74 -32.82
C VAL A 85 5.47 -6.88 -33.78
N TYR A 86 4.52 -7.74 -33.47
CA TYR A 86 3.31 -7.91 -34.25
C TYR A 86 2.08 -7.80 -33.34
N LEU A 87 1.19 -6.86 -33.66
CA LEU A 87 -0.04 -6.60 -32.91
C LEU A 87 -1.23 -6.79 -33.83
N ARG A 88 -2.20 -7.57 -33.40
CA ARG A 88 -3.47 -7.75 -34.08
C ARG A 88 -4.60 -7.14 -33.26
N TYR A 89 -5.34 -6.26 -33.88
CA TYR A 89 -6.53 -5.66 -33.31
C TYR A 89 -7.77 -6.15 -34.05
N ILE A 90 -8.89 -6.21 -33.31
CA ILE A 90 -10.21 -6.50 -33.89
C ILE A 90 -11.11 -5.26 -33.76
N LYS A 91 -11.73 -4.87 -34.86
CA LYS A 91 -12.73 -3.79 -34.88
C LYS A 91 -14.08 -4.31 -34.36
N ASN A 92 -15.00 -3.39 -34.11
CA ASN A 92 -16.35 -3.72 -33.66
C ASN A 92 -17.17 -4.50 -34.71
N ASP A 93 -16.78 -4.43 -35.96
CA ASP A 93 -17.37 -5.18 -37.07
C ASP A 93 -16.76 -6.60 -37.26
N GLY A 94 -15.80 -6.97 -36.42
CA GLY A 94 -15.12 -8.26 -36.47
C GLY A 94 -13.92 -8.33 -37.43
N THR A 95 -13.61 -7.24 -38.15
CA THR A 95 -12.44 -7.20 -39.05
C THR A 95 -11.15 -6.99 -38.29
N PHE A 96 -10.05 -7.60 -38.77
CA PHE A 96 -8.74 -7.42 -38.19
C PHE A 96 -7.99 -6.24 -38.78
N ILE A 97 -7.25 -5.54 -37.96
CA ILE A 97 -6.22 -4.59 -38.35
C ILE A 97 -4.93 -4.95 -37.61
N ASP A 98 -3.86 -5.01 -38.40
CA ASP A 98 -2.57 -5.49 -37.91
C ASP A 98 -1.53 -4.37 -37.98
N TYR A 99 -0.65 -4.39 -36.96
CA TYR A 99 0.54 -3.55 -36.90
C TYR A 99 1.80 -4.42 -36.81
N ILE A 100 2.81 -4.04 -37.53
CA ILE A 100 4.14 -4.63 -37.46
C ILE A 100 5.23 -3.57 -37.27
N ASP A 101 6.16 -3.83 -36.35
CA ASP A 101 7.47 -3.18 -36.26
C ASP A 101 8.51 -4.29 -36.44
N LEU A 102 9.18 -4.30 -37.58
CA LEU A 102 10.21 -5.28 -37.92
C LEU A 102 11.52 -4.56 -38.17
N ARG A 103 12.59 -5.06 -37.56
CA ARG A 103 13.93 -4.53 -37.68
C ARG A 103 14.95 -5.64 -37.99
N GLY A 104 15.98 -5.27 -38.78
CA GLY A 104 17.07 -6.15 -39.18
C GLY A 104 16.76 -7.02 -40.37
N ASN A 105 17.69 -7.86 -40.78
CA ASN A 105 17.50 -8.77 -41.90
C ASN A 105 16.49 -9.86 -41.57
N CYS A 106 15.43 -9.94 -42.33
CA CYS A 106 14.40 -10.95 -42.25
C CYS A 106 14.13 -11.54 -43.62
N SER A 107 14.18 -12.85 -43.75
CA SER A 107 13.72 -13.54 -44.96
C SER A 107 12.21 -13.78 -44.92
N ALA A 108 11.60 -14.06 -46.09
CA ALA A 108 10.20 -14.45 -46.12
C ALA A 108 9.93 -15.74 -45.32
N GLU A 109 10.90 -16.68 -45.36
CA GLU A 109 10.82 -17.94 -44.61
C GLU A 109 10.88 -17.70 -43.09
N ASP A 110 11.77 -16.83 -42.61
CA ASP A 110 11.85 -16.46 -41.21
C ASP A 110 10.58 -15.75 -40.72
N TYR A 111 10.07 -14.82 -41.53
CA TYR A 111 8.81 -14.13 -41.27
C TYR A 111 7.65 -15.10 -41.10
N ASP A 112 7.51 -16.07 -42.01
CA ASP A 112 6.41 -17.04 -42.01
C ASP A 112 6.54 -18.04 -40.85
N ARG A 113 7.77 -18.37 -40.48
CA ARG A 113 8.06 -19.23 -39.34
C ARG A 113 7.73 -18.55 -37.99
N ILE A 114 8.05 -17.26 -37.86
CA ILE A 114 7.86 -16.52 -36.61
C ILE A 114 6.41 -16.10 -36.44
N ILE A 115 5.76 -15.57 -37.48
CA ILE A 115 4.40 -15.09 -37.44
C ILE A 115 3.46 -16.15 -38.01
N THR A 116 2.89 -16.96 -37.13
CA THR A 116 2.02 -18.09 -37.49
C THR A 116 0.54 -17.71 -37.59
N LEU A 117 0.20 -16.43 -37.45
CA LEU A 117 -1.17 -15.94 -37.52
C LEU A 117 -1.77 -16.10 -38.96
N SER A 118 -3.03 -16.53 -39.01
CA SER A 118 -3.79 -16.52 -40.26
C SER A 118 -4.06 -15.09 -40.75
N GLU A 119 -4.14 -14.88 -42.05
CA GLU A 119 -4.46 -13.57 -42.68
C GLU A 119 -3.54 -12.43 -42.21
N LYS A 120 -2.27 -12.74 -41.92
CA LYS A 120 -1.25 -11.75 -41.52
C LYS A 120 -0.87 -10.81 -42.67
N ILE A 121 -0.27 -9.67 -42.29
CA ILE A 121 0.36 -8.78 -43.27
C ILE A 121 1.33 -9.57 -44.12
N GLN A 122 1.23 -9.48 -45.44
CA GLN A 122 2.11 -10.20 -46.36
C GLN A 122 3.54 -9.61 -46.29
N PHE A 123 4.56 -10.47 -46.26
CA PHE A 123 5.95 -10.02 -46.21
C PHE A 123 6.31 -9.07 -47.38
N SER A 124 5.78 -9.31 -48.59
CA SER A 124 5.98 -8.45 -49.75
C SER A 124 5.59 -6.98 -49.51
N SER A 125 4.62 -6.72 -48.64
CA SER A 125 4.17 -5.36 -48.28
C SER A 125 5.20 -4.58 -47.45
N ILE A 126 6.02 -5.28 -46.66
CA ILE A 126 7.01 -4.69 -45.77
C ILE A 126 8.45 -4.77 -46.31
N GLU A 127 8.71 -5.70 -47.23
CA GLU A 127 10.04 -5.92 -47.81
C GLU A 127 10.62 -4.65 -48.44
N SER A 128 9.80 -3.90 -49.18
CA SER A 128 10.21 -2.66 -49.83
C SER A 128 10.59 -1.56 -48.81
N ILE A 129 10.01 -1.57 -47.63
CA ILE A 129 10.29 -0.64 -46.54
C ILE A 129 11.61 -1.05 -45.86
N LEU A 130 11.78 -2.33 -45.56
CA LEU A 130 13.00 -2.88 -44.94
C LEU A 130 14.25 -2.61 -45.77
N LYS A 131 14.17 -2.77 -47.11
CA LYS A 131 15.29 -2.51 -48.02
C LYS A 131 15.75 -1.06 -48.02
N ARG A 132 14.91 -0.12 -47.58
CA ARG A 132 15.21 1.32 -47.54
C ARG A 132 15.73 1.84 -46.19
N ALA A 133 15.31 1.23 -45.08
CA ALA A 133 15.47 1.85 -43.79
C ALA A 133 15.90 0.89 -42.65
N ASP A 134 16.19 -0.38 -42.91
CA ASP A 134 16.48 -1.44 -41.90
C ASP A 134 15.36 -1.60 -40.83
N VAL A 135 14.32 -0.81 -40.90
CA VAL A 135 13.16 -0.82 -39.99
C VAL A 135 11.91 -0.64 -40.80
N ALA A 136 10.96 -1.53 -40.68
CA ALA A 136 9.63 -1.42 -41.26
C ALA A 136 8.58 -1.30 -40.15
N LYS A 137 7.94 -0.13 -40.10
CA LYS A 137 6.72 0.08 -39.30
C LYS A 137 5.55 0.19 -40.26
N HIS A 138 4.58 -0.71 -40.10
CA HIS A 138 3.48 -0.77 -41.04
C HIS A 138 2.17 -1.17 -40.35
N TRP A 139 1.12 -0.43 -40.69
CA TRP A 139 -0.26 -0.77 -40.36
C TRP A 139 -0.97 -1.30 -41.60
N SER A 140 -1.79 -2.34 -41.45
CA SER A 140 -2.68 -2.78 -42.55
C SER A 140 -3.75 -1.74 -42.87
N LEU A 141 -4.05 -0.84 -41.94
CA LEU A 141 -4.98 0.28 -42.09
C LEU A 141 -4.21 1.54 -42.51
N SER A 142 -4.54 2.09 -43.68
CA SER A 142 -3.87 3.28 -44.26
C SER A 142 -4.82 4.44 -44.59
N ASP A 143 -6.12 4.21 -44.64
CA ASP A 143 -7.08 5.29 -44.92
C ASP A 143 -7.18 6.26 -43.76
N LYS A 144 -6.81 7.52 -44.00
CA LYS A 144 -6.83 8.58 -42.99
C LYS A 144 -8.21 8.82 -42.35
N LYS A 145 -9.28 8.68 -43.15
CA LYS A 145 -10.64 8.88 -42.66
C LYS A 145 -11.06 7.76 -41.71
N GLU A 146 -10.70 6.53 -42.06
CA GLU A 146 -10.98 5.37 -41.23
C GLU A 146 -10.18 5.41 -39.91
N ILE A 147 -8.91 5.83 -39.98
CA ILE A 147 -8.07 6.06 -38.78
C ILE A 147 -8.70 7.16 -37.91
N ALA A 148 -9.11 8.28 -38.50
CA ALA A 148 -9.73 9.36 -37.73
C ALA A 148 -11.05 8.92 -37.09
N ALA A 149 -11.88 8.15 -37.78
CA ALA A 149 -13.11 7.58 -37.23
C ALA A 149 -12.81 6.63 -36.04
N LEU A 150 -11.75 5.83 -36.17
CA LEU A 150 -11.35 4.91 -35.11
C LEU A 150 -10.99 5.65 -33.79
N PHE A 151 -10.24 6.74 -33.86
CA PHE A 151 -9.93 7.59 -32.70
C PHE A 151 -11.13 8.41 -32.20
N ALA A 152 -12.05 8.79 -33.08
CA ALA A 152 -13.27 9.52 -32.72
C ALA A 152 -14.34 8.62 -32.07
N GLU A 153 -14.27 7.30 -32.27
CA GLU A 153 -15.27 6.35 -31.79
C GLU A 153 -14.80 5.52 -30.59
N ASN A 154 -13.50 5.49 -30.30
CA ASN A 154 -12.93 4.64 -29.25
C ASN A 154 -12.04 5.44 -28.33
N LEU A 155 -12.03 5.07 -27.04
CA LEU A 155 -10.99 5.48 -26.12
C LEU A 155 -9.70 4.70 -26.40
N ILE A 156 -8.61 5.42 -26.59
CA ILE A 156 -7.28 4.87 -26.80
C ILE A 156 -6.34 5.62 -25.85
N THR A 157 -6.19 5.11 -24.65
CA THR A 157 -5.55 5.86 -23.56
C THR A 157 -4.54 5.01 -22.83
N TYR A 158 -3.42 5.61 -22.44
CA TYR A 158 -2.36 5.01 -21.65
C TYR A 158 -2.04 5.85 -20.41
N PHE A 159 -2.07 5.22 -19.25
CA PHE A 159 -1.66 5.76 -17.97
C PHE A 159 -0.32 5.13 -17.55
N PRO A 160 0.82 5.84 -17.66
CA PRO A 160 2.13 5.31 -17.33
C PRO A 160 2.34 5.16 -15.82
N ALA A 161 3.31 4.32 -15.42
CA ALA A 161 3.69 4.16 -14.02
C ALA A 161 4.23 5.46 -13.37
N TYR A 162 4.79 6.38 -14.16
CA TYR A 162 5.27 7.68 -13.68
C TYR A 162 4.19 8.77 -13.66
N ARG A 163 2.89 8.41 -13.83
CA ARG A 163 1.80 9.35 -13.58
C ARG A 163 1.87 9.86 -12.14
N TYR A 164 1.74 11.15 -11.99
CA TYR A 164 1.86 11.81 -10.69
C TYR A 164 0.92 12.98 -10.57
N GLU A 165 0.03 12.89 -9.59
CA GLU A 165 -0.83 14.00 -9.22
C GLU A 165 -0.14 14.83 -8.13
N LYS A 166 0.12 16.10 -8.42
CA LYS A 166 0.78 17.00 -7.48
C LYS A 166 -0.09 17.19 -6.24
N PRO A 167 0.42 16.98 -5.02
CA PRO A 167 -0.30 17.32 -3.81
C PRO A 167 -0.71 18.79 -3.79
N ALA A 168 -1.84 19.11 -3.16
CA ALA A 168 -2.38 20.46 -3.11
C ALA A 168 -1.39 21.51 -2.58
N TYR A 169 -0.50 21.14 -1.65
CA TYR A 169 0.51 22.03 -1.08
C TYR A 169 1.69 22.33 -2.02
N LEU A 170 1.84 21.58 -3.12
CA LEU A 170 2.84 21.84 -4.16
C LEU A 170 2.25 22.55 -5.39
N ASN A 171 0.93 22.64 -5.47
CA ASN A 171 0.25 23.41 -6.47
C ASN A 171 0.08 24.84 -5.97
N ASP A 172 0.19 25.81 -6.86
CA ASP A 172 -0.29 27.15 -6.53
C ASP A 172 -1.79 27.09 -6.32
N PRO A 173 -2.32 27.28 -5.09
CA PRO A 173 -3.74 27.11 -4.80
C PRO A 173 -4.63 28.14 -5.52
N TYR A 174 -4.01 29.15 -6.15
CA TYR A 174 -4.67 30.26 -6.81
C TYR A 174 -4.64 30.18 -8.34
N SER A 175 -3.87 29.26 -8.91
CA SER A 175 -3.74 29.10 -10.37
C SER A 175 -4.51 27.88 -10.89
N VAL A 176 -5.80 27.79 -10.63
CA VAL A 176 -6.70 27.04 -11.49
C VAL A 176 -7.04 27.93 -12.67
N ASP A 177 -6.21 27.89 -13.72
CA ASP A 177 -6.55 28.53 -14.98
C ASP A 177 -7.79 27.83 -15.55
N ILE A 178 -8.93 28.52 -15.44
CA ILE A 178 -10.15 28.07 -16.10
C ILE A 178 -9.95 28.36 -17.58
N ASN A 179 -9.52 27.37 -18.30
CA ASN A 179 -9.36 27.48 -19.74
C ASN A 179 -10.68 27.04 -20.41
N PHE A 180 -11.50 28.01 -20.80
CA PHE A 180 -12.75 27.77 -21.54
C PHE A 180 -12.53 27.49 -23.03
N SER A 181 -11.32 27.63 -23.55
CA SER A 181 -11.04 27.33 -24.95
C SER A 181 -10.75 25.85 -25.11
N LYS A 182 -11.74 25.12 -25.57
CA LYS A 182 -11.49 23.82 -26.21
C LYS A 182 -10.95 24.06 -27.63
N ASP A 183 -9.65 24.23 -27.75
CA ASP A 183 -8.94 24.16 -29.03
C ASP A 183 -9.03 22.77 -29.68
N ALA A 184 -9.67 21.84 -28.99
CA ALA A 184 -9.64 20.41 -29.24
C ALA A 184 -10.43 19.93 -30.46
N ARG A 185 -11.14 20.78 -31.17
CA ARG A 185 -11.94 20.35 -32.35
C ARG A 185 -11.52 20.99 -33.65
N ILE A 186 -10.28 21.41 -33.74
CA ILE A 186 -9.68 21.79 -35.02
C ILE A 186 -9.46 20.50 -35.82
N SER A 187 -10.00 20.47 -37.04
CA SER A 187 -9.80 19.35 -37.97
C SER A 187 -8.31 19.04 -38.10
N GLY A 188 -7.91 17.81 -37.79
CA GLY A 188 -6.52 17.36 -37.88
C GLY A 188 -5.79 17.18 -36.57
N TYR A 189 -6.43 17.46 -35.41
CA TYR A 189 -5.91 17.16 -34.08
C TYR A 189 -6.53 15.89 -33.49
N LEU A 190 -5.77 15.16 -32.64
CA LEU A 190 -6.31 14.04 -31.89
C LEU A 190 -7.47 14.49 -31.00
N PRO A 191 -8.61 13.78 -31.00
CA PRO A 191 -9.73 14.14 -30.12
C PRO A 191 -9.37 14.05 -28.64
N ASN A 192 -8.56 13.06 -28.24
CA ASN A 192 -8.11 12.82 -26.89
C ASN A 192 -6.61 12.50 -26.85
N PRO A 193 -5.87 12.88 -25.79
CA PRO A 193 -4.47 12.49 -25.65
C PRO A 193 -4.34 10.97 -25.44
N ILE A 194 -3.34 10.35 -26.07
CA ILE A 194 -3.05 8.92 -25.88
C ILE A 194 -2.40 8.67 -24.52
N GLU A 195 -1.50 9.55 -24.09
CA GLU A 195 -0.75 9.38 -22.84
C GLU A 195 -1.16 10.43 -21.81
N ILE A 196 -1.52 9.96 -20.61
CA ILE A 196 -1.94 10.79 -19.48
C ILE A 196 -0.93 10.65 -18.35
N THR A 197 -0.19 11.72 -18.05
CA THR A 197 0.84 11.74 -16.98
C THR A 197 0.41 12.50 -15.74
N SER A 198 -0.42 13.51 -15.88
CA SER A 198 -0.99 14.32 -14.80
C SER A 198 -2.22 15.03 -15.33
N ASP A 199 -3.34 14.93 -14.64
CA ASP A 199 -4.60 15.40 -15.18
C ASP A 199 -5.53 16.09 -14.18
N LEU A 200 -5.19 16.12 -12.89
CA LEU A 200 -6.06 16.69 -11.85
C LEU A 200 -6.56 18.12 -12.16
N PRO A 201 -5.73 19.07 -12.63
CA PRO A 201 -6.23 20.40 -13.01
C PRO A 201 -7.21 20.39 -14.17
N GLN A 202 -7.00 19.54 -15.17
CA GLN A 202 -7.88 19.43 -16.34
C GLN A 202 -9.20 18.79 -15.97
N ILE A 203 -9.17 17.73 -15.15
CA ILE A 203 -10.37 17.11 -14.59
C ILE A 203 -11.13 18.11 -13.70
N ALA A 204 -10.44 18.88 -12.87
CA ALA A 204 -11.08 19.90 -12.04
C ALA A 204 -11.80 20.96 -12.89
N ASN A 205 -11.19 21.41 -13.99
CA ASN A 205 -11.82 22.34 -14.93
C ASN A 205 -13.04 21.72 -15.61
N TRP A 206 -12.93 20.50 -16.10
CA TRP A 206 -14.05 19.79 -16.72
C TRP A 206 -15.19 19.53 -15.71
N ILE A 207 -14.88 19.16 -14.45
CA ILE A 207 -15.87 19.01 -13.39
C ILE A 207 -16.61 20.34 -13.13
N MET A 208 -15.88 21.46 -13.13
CA MET A 208 -16.50 22.77 -12.92
C MET A 208 -17.49 23.10 -14.06
N ASP A 209 -17.09 22.84 -15.28
CA ASP A 209 -17.93 23.04 -16.48
C ASP A 209 -19.18 22.15 -16.39
N LEU A 210 -19.00 20.87 -16.09
CA LEU A 210 -20.09 19.91 -15.92
C LEU A 210 -21.06 20.29 -14.80
N VAL A 211 -20.55 20.80 -13.67
CA VAL A 211 -21.39 21.28 -12.56
C VAL A 211 -22.21 22.51 -12.98
N LEU A 212 -21.65 23.43 -13.75
CA LEU A 212 -22.36 24.60 -14.26
C LEU A 212 -23.43 24.19 -15.27
N ASP A 213 -23.13 23.27 -16.17
CA ASP A 213 -24.10 22.75 -17.13
C ASP A 213 -25.22 21.95 -16.47
N HIS A 214 -24.92 21.14 -15.47
CA HIS A 214 -25.92 20.42 -14.69
C HIS A 214 -26.92 21.36 -14.00
N GLN A 215 -26.48 22.51 -13.52
CA GLN A 215 -27.36 23.49 -12.89
C GLN A 215 -28.26 24.24 -13.88
N ARG A 216 -27.84 24.39 -15.13
CA ARG A 216 -28.49 25.24 -16.09
C ARG A 216 -29.19 24.49 -17.21
N TYR A 217 -28.65 23.36 -17.63
CA TYR A 217 -29.13 22.53 -18.73
C TYR A 217 -29.39 21.12 -18.24
N GLN A 218 -30.66 20.79 -18.02
CA GLN A 218 -31.06 19.43 -17.70
C GLN A 218 -30.91 18.52 -18.95
N GLY A 219 -30.50 17.28 -18.79
CA GLY A 219 -30.33 16.31 -19.88
C GLY A 219 -29.02 15.53 -19.78
N THR A 220 -28.22 15.50 -20.84
CA THR A 220 -26.95 14.74 -20.89
C THR A 220 -25.96 15.15 -19.81
N ALA A 221 -25.84 16.45 -19.50
CA ALA A 221 -24.99 16.93 -18.41
C ALA A 221 -25.40 16.36 -17.04
N SER A 222 -26.70 16.19 -16.78
CA SER A 222 -27.18 15.58 -15.55
C SER A 222 -26.80 14.10 -15.45
N SER A 223 -26.87 13.36 -16.55
CA SER A 223 -26.48 11.96 -16.59
C SER A 223 -24.96 11.78 -16.35
N LEU A 224 -24.14 12.61 -16.98
CA LEU A 224 -22.68 12.59 -16.80
C LEU A 224 -22.28 12.99 -15.37
N PHE A 225 -22.94 14.00 -14.83
CA PHE A 225 -22.73 14.42 -13.44
C PHE A 225 -23.05 13.30 -12.45
N GLU A 226 -24.14 12.56 -12.64
CA GLU A 226 -24.49 11.40 -11.83
C GLU A 226 -23.47 10.26 -12.00
N GLN A 227 -22.98 10.00 -13.21
CA GLN A 227 -21.94 9.00 -13.45
C GLN A 227 -20.63 9.35 -12.74
N LEU A 228 -20.23 10.61 -12.78
CA LEU A 228 -19.06 11.08 -12.04
C LEU A 228 -19.26 11.00 -10.52
N ASN A 229 -20.46 11.32 -10.03
CA ASN A 229 -20.81 11.13 -8.62
C ASN A 229 -20.78 9.65 -8.21
N ASN A 230 -21.15 8.73 -9.10
CA ASN A 230 -21.05 7.29 -8.84
C ASN A 230 -19.58 6.85 -8.74
N VAL A 231 -18.69 7.37 -9.61
CA VAL A 231 -17.24 7.16 -9.49
C VAL A 231 -16.75 7.63 -8.11
N LEU A 232 -17.05 8.88 -7.76
CA LEU A 232 -16.66 9.47 -6.48
C LEU A 232 -17.21 8.67 -5.28
N ASN A 233 -18.46 8.28 -5.37
CA ASN A 233 -19.15 7.54 -4.32
C ASN A 233 -18.53 6.16 -4.09
N ASN A 234 -18.21 5.44 -5.15
CA ASN A 234 -17.49 4.16 -5.04
C ASN A 234 -16.13 4.33 -4.35
N ILE A 235 -15.37 5.37 -4.71
CA ILE A 235 -14.06 5.65 -4.11
C ILE A 235 -14.18 5.95 -2.60
N LEU A 236 -15.18 6.73 -2.20
CA LEU A 236 -15.30 7.28 -0.84
C LEU A 236 -16.22 6.48 0.08
N SER A 237 -17.10 5.61 -0.44
CA SER A 237 -18.15 4.92 0.31
C SER A 237 -17.62 4.14 1.52
N THR A 238 -16.46 3.51 1.38
CA THR A 238 -15.86 2.69 2.45
C THR A 238 -15.31 3.50 3.61
N LYS A 239 -14.99 4.78 3.39
CA LYS A 239 -14.38 5.67 4.38
C LYS A 239 -15.41 6.57 5.06
N THR A 240 -16.32 7.12 4.28
CA THR A 240 -17.24 8.16 4.76
C THR A 240 -18.51 7.61 5.39
N GLY A 241 -18.90 6.37 5.04
CA GLY A 241 -20.15 5.75 5.48
C GLY A 241 -21.41 6.49 5.02
N CYS A 242 -21.29 7.47 4.11
CA CYS A 242 -22.39 8.25 3.56
C CYS A 242 -22.26 8.35 2.03
N GLN A 243 -23.37 8.65 1.36
CA GLN A 243 -23.35 8.92 -0.08
C GLN A 243 -22.75 10.29 -0.34
N THR A 244 -21.80 10.35 -1.26
CA THR A 244 -21.08 11.56 -1.62
C THR A 244 -21.53 12.12 -2.96
N ARG A 245 -21.37 13.41 -3.16
CA ARG A 245 -21.54 14.10 -4.44
C ARG A 245 -20.55 15.24 -4.60
N LEU A 246 -20.26 15.60 -5.82
CA LEU A 246 -19.58 16.84 -6.11
C LEU A 246 -20.51 18.04 -5.89
N GLY A 247 -19.94 19.15 -5.48
CA GLY A 247 -20.68 20.39 -5.27
C GLY A 247 -19.78 21.61 -5.33
N ILE A 248 -20.40 22.78 -5.33
CA ILE A 248 -19.66 24.05 -5.29
C ILE A 248 -19.56 24.52 -3.85
N GLY A 249 -18.34 24.67 -3.37
CA GLY A 249 -18.04 25.22 -2.05
C GLY A 249 -18.31 26.73 -1.95
N PRO A 250 -18.26 27.31 -0.74
CA PRO A 250 -18.50 28.75 -0.50
C PRO A 250 -17.54 29.64 -1.28
N ARG A 251 -18.03 30.81 -1.71
CA ARG A 251 -17.30 31.73 -2.59
C ARG A 251 -16.02 32.30 -2.00
N ASN A 252 -15.78 32.33 -0.76
CA ASN A 252 -14.62 32.98 -0.13
C ASN A 252 -13.90 32.04 0.85
N SER A 253 -13.88 30.73 0.57
CA SER A 253 -13.28 29.73 1.46
C SER A 253 -11.76 29.65 1.36
N GLY A 254 -11.11 30.36 0.43
CA GLY A 254 -9.66 30.24 0.18
C GLY A 254 -9.22 28.92 -0.41
N ALA A 255 -10.17 28.05 -0.80
CA ALA A 255 -9.93 26.73 -1.38
C ALA A 255 -10.55 26.63 -2.79
N SER A 256 -10.19 25.59 -3.54
CA SER A 256 -10.89 25.23 -4.78
C SER A 256 -12.38 25.14 -4.53
N ARG A 257 -13.18 25.66 -5.45
CA ARG A 257 -14.65 25.67 -5.32
C ARG A 257 -15.29 24.31 -5.53
N ILE A 258 -14.60 23.33 -6.04
CA ILE A 258 -15.11 21.96 -6.21
C ILE A 258 -14.92 21.22 -4.89
N ALA A 259 -16.01 21.00 -4.19
CA ALA A 259 -16.05 20.33 -2.90
C ALA A 259 -16.71 18.94 -3.01
N VAL A 260 -16.39 18.06 -2.09
CA VAL A 260 -17.10 16.80 -1.88
C VAL A 260 -18.12 17.00 -0.78
N MET A 261 -19.39 16.79 -1.11
CA MET A 261 -20.54 17.04 -0.24
C MET A 261 -21.21 15.72 0.15
N ASP A 262 -21.82 15.70 1.33
CA ASP A 262 -22.76 14.65 1.72
C ASP A 262 -24.05 14.80 0.88
N ARG A 263 -24.46 13.73 0.18
CA ARG A 263 -25.66 13.74 -0.67
C ARG A 263 -26.96 13.90 0.13
N MET A 264 -26.98 13.40 1.36
CA MET A 264 -28.17 13.36 2.21
C MET A 264 -28.28 14.59 3.12
N LYS A 265 -27.17 15.25 3.42
CA LYS A 265 -27.15 16.43 4.30
C LYS A 265 -26.79 17.67 3.50
N ASN A 266 -27.79 18.51 3.20
CA ASN A 266 -27.55 19.76 2.48
C ASN A 266 -26.48 20.61 3.17
N ASN A 267 -25.48 21.05 2.38
CA ASN A 267 -24.34 21.89 2.78
C ASN A 267 -23.33 21.27 3.74
N HIS A 268 -23.39 19.98 4.05
CA HIS A 268 -22.33 19.32 4.81
C HIS A 268 -21.18 18.95 3.85
N GLN A 269 -20.03 19.60 4.01
CA GLN A 269 -18.83 19.31 3.26
C GLN A 269 -18.07 18.16 3.93
N ILE A 270 -17.73 17.14 3.16
CA ILE A 270 -16.84 16.04 3.57
C ILE A 270 -15.40 16.46 3.31
N TYR A 271 -15.13 16.95 2.10
CA TYR A 271 -13.87 17.61 1.75
C TYR A 271 -14.16 19.03 1.22
N PRO A 272 -13.52 20.06 1.79
CA PRO A 272 -13.65 21.44 1.29
C PRO A 272 -13.23 21.58 -0.17
N SER A 273 -12.33 20.72 -0.64
CA SER A 273 -11.87 20.66 -2.02
C SER A 273 -11.55 19.23 -2.40
N ILE A 274 -11.72 18.85 -3.68
CA ILE A 274 -11.23 17.57 -4.22
C ILE A 274 -9.73 17.40 -4.02
N PHE A 275 -8.96 18.49 -3.97
CA PHE A 275 -7.52 18.46 -3.72
C PHE A 275 -7.15 18.03 -2.28
N ASN A 276 -8.12 17.90 -1.37
CA ASN A 276 -7.91 17.39 -0.01
C ASN A 276 -8.08 15.87 0.09
N MET A 277 -8.42 15.20 -0.98
CA MET A 277 -8.51 13.74 -1.04
C MET A 277 -7.10 13.12 -0.85
N SER A 278 -7.06 11.89 -0.34
CA SER A 278 -5.78 11.16 -0.24
C SER A 278 -5.20 10.83 -1.63
N SER A 279 -3.90 10.57 -1.70
CA SER A 279 -3.24 10.25 -2.97
C SER A 279 -3.86 9.06 -3.72
N GLY A 280 -4.29 8.02 -2.99
CA GLY A 280 -4.98 6.88 -3.60
C GLY A 280 -6.38 7.22 -4.10
N GLU A 281 -7.16 7.99 -3.34
CA GLU A 281 -8.47 8.47 -3.77
C GLU A 281 -8.36 9.37 -5.01
N LEU A 282 -7.39 10.28 -5.03
CA LEU A 282 -7.09 11.13 -6.19
C LEU A 282 -6.65 10.33 -7.40
N SER A 283 -5.78 9.34 -7.21
CA SER A 283 -5.32 8.48 -8.31
C SER A 283 -6.48 7.76 -9.00
N LEU A 284 -7.45 7.25 -8.24
CA LEU A 284 -8.66 6.62 -8.78
C LEU A 284 -9.59 7.65 -9.45
N LEU A 285 -9.78 8.81 -8.83
CA LEU A 285 -10.62 9.87 -9.39
C LEU A 285 -10.04 10.38 -10.72
N CYS A 286 -8.71 10.60 -10.79
CA CYS A 286 -8.05 11.04 -12.00
C CYS A 286 -8.12 9.98 -13.11
N LEU A 287 -7.85 8.72 -12.78
CA LEU A 287 -7.90 7.65 -13.78
C LEU A 287 -9.31 7.46 -14.36
N PHE A 288 -10.30 7.23 -13.49
CA PHE A 288 -11.66 6.94 -13.95
C PHE A 288 -12.44 8.19 -14.34
N GLY A 289 -12.16 9.32 -13.72
CA GLY A 289 -12.71 10.63 -14.11
C GLY A 289 -12.26 11.04 -15.51
N GLU A 290 -10.99 10.80 -15.85
CA GLU A 290 -10.48 11.04 -17.20
C GLU A 290 -11.19 10.15 -18.24
N LEU A 291 -11.44 8.89 -17.92
CA LEU A 291 -12.19 8.01 -18.83
C LEU A 291 -13.64 8.50 -19.04
N VAL A 292 -14.29 9.01 -18.00
CA VAL A 292 -15.64 9.63 -18.13
C VAL A 292 -15.57 10.88 -18.99
N LYS A 293 -14.57 11.75 -18.78
CA LYS A 293 -14.34 12.97 -19.56
C LYS A 293 -14.10 12.66 -21.04
N GLN A 294 -13.19 11.71 -21.34
CA GLN A 294 -12.93 11.32 -22.74
C GLN A 294 -14.15 10.67 -23.41
N ALA A 295 -14.95 9.90 -22.65
CA ALA A 295 -16.20 9.36 -23.16
C ALA A 295 -17.19 10.48 -23.52
N ASP A 296 -17.32 11.51 -22.67
CA ASP A 296 -18.12 12.71 -22.95
C ASP A 296 -17.66 13.45 -24.20
N GLU A 297 -16.36 13.63 -24.37
CA GLU A 297 -15.78 14.33 -25.52
C GLU A 297 -16.08 13.66 -26.87
N ILE A 298 -16.25 12.34 -26.89
CA ILE A 298 -16.71 11.58 -28.05
C ILE A 298 -18.23 11.32 -28.06
N GLY A 299 -18.98 11.95 -27.16
CA GLY A 299 -20.44 11.87 -27.10
C GLY A 299 -20.99 10.52 -26.65
N LYS A 300 -20.23 9.77 -25.82
CA LYS A 300 -20.61 8.45 -25.29
C LYS A 300 -20.66 8.44 -23.76
N THR A 301 -21.36 7.46 -23.22
CA THR A 301 -21.36 7.21 -21.77
C THR A 301 -20.42 6.06 -21.40
N PRO A 302 -19.97 5.94 -20.15
CA PRO A 302 -19.13 4.83 -19.68
C PRO A 302 -19.66 3.44 -20.03
N ALA A 303 -20.97 3.24 -19.97
CA ALA A 303 -21.60 1.95 -20.24
C ALA A 303 -21.52 1.50 -21.73
N VAL A 304 -21.37 2.44 -22.67
CA VAL A 304 -21.42 2.13 -24.11
C VAL A 304 -20.12 2.44 -24.85
N VAL A 305 -19.23 3.20 -24.23
CA VAL A 305 -17.94 3.55 -24.84
C VAL A 305 -17.09 2.30 -25.05
N THR A 306 -16.42 2.23 -26.20
CA THR A 306 -15.51 1.14 -26.56
C THR A 306 -14.09 1.66 -26.64
N GLY A 307 -13.10 0.78 -26.57
CA GLY A 307 -11.70 1.16 -26.72
C GLY A 307 -10.75 0.29 -25.94
N ILE A 308 -9.50 0.76 -25.85
CA ILE A 308 -8.41 0.09 -25.13
C ILE A 308 -7.80 1.08 -24.16
N VAL A 309 -7.76 0.70 -22.88
CA VAL A 309 -7.15 1.48 -21.82
C VAL A 309 -5.98 0.69 -21.25
N LEU A 310 -4.80 1.27 -21.33
CA LEU A 310 -3.57 0.71 -20.82
C LEU A 310 -3.22 1.40 -19.50
N VAL A 311 -2.96 0.64 -18.43
CA VAL A 311 -2.56 1.23 -17.14
C VAL A 311 -1.35 0.49 -16.59
N ASP A 312 -0.24 1.18 -16.50
CA ASP A 312 0.96 0.63 -15.88
C ASP A 312 0.92 0.84 -14.37
N GLU A 313 1.21 -0.22 -13.59
CA GLU A 313 1.10 -0.23 -12.13
C GLU A 313 -0.25 0.34 -11.64
N ILE A 314 -1.35 -0.31 -12.01
CA ILE A 314 -2.70 0.17 -11.70
C ILE A 314 -2.96 0.27 -10.19
N ASP A 315 -2.31 -0.57 -9.40
CA ASP A 315 -2.37 -0.66 -7.93
C ASP A 315 -1.51 0.37 -7.19
N LYS A 316 -0.72 1.17 -7.93
CA LYS A 316 0.20 2.15 -7.35
C LYS A 316 -0.53 3.20 -6.48
N HIS A 317 0.03 3.45 -5.29
CA HIS A 317 -0.52 4.35 -4.26
C HIS A 317 -1.89 3.95 -3.68
N LEU A 318 -2.44 2.80 -4.06
CA LEU A 318 -3.71 2.33 -3.53
C LEU A 318 -3.51 1.48 -2.27
N HIS A 319 -4.26 1.79 -1.23
CA HIS A 319 -4.38 0.91 -0.07
C HIS A 319 -5.02 -0.43 -0.49
N ILE A 320 -4.64 -1.53 0.16
CA ILE A 320 -5.11 -2.91 -0.13
C ILE A 320 -6.63 -2.97 -0.32
N ARG A 321 -7.38 -2.26 0.53
CA ARG A 321 -8.83 -2.22 0.44
C ARG A 321 -9.34 -1.57 -0.85
N LEU A 322 -8.69 -0.51 -1.33
CA LEU A 322 -9.03 0.14 -2.60
C LEU A 322 -8.72 -0.79 -3.78
N GLN A 323 -7.64 -1.55 -3.72
CA GLN A 323 -7.26 -2.51 -4.75
C GLN A 323 -8.28 -3.65 -4.86
N ARG A 324 -8.75 -4.19 -3.72
CA ARG A 324 -9.65 -5.35 -3.67
C ARG A 324 -11.13 -4.98 -3.87
N GLU A 325 -11.62 -3.98 -3.13
CA GLU A 325 -13.06 -3.71 -3.06
C GLU A 325 -13.54 -2.66 -4.07
N ILE A 326 -12.67 -1.71 -4.46
CA ILE A 326 -13.08 -0.54 -5.23
C ILE A 326 -12.64 -0.63 -6.69
N LEU A 327 -11.39 -0.97 -6.94
CA LEU A 327 -10.84 -0.97 -8.29
C LEU A 327 -11.61 -1.89 -9.26
N PRO A 328 -12.02 -3.13 -8.89
CA PRO A 328 -12.85 -3.97 -9.75
C PRO A 328 -14.21 -3.33 -10.07
N LYS A 329 -14.86 -2.72 -9.11
CA LYS A 329 -16.14 -2.02 -9.31
C LYS A 329 -16.02 -0.82 -10.24
N MET A 330 -14.87 -0.13 -10.18
CA MET A 330 -14.59 0.99 -11.08
C MET A 330 -14.40 0.50 -12.52
N ILE A 331 -13.73 -0.62 -12.72
CA ILE A 331 -13.57 -1.27 -14.02
C ILE A 331 -14.92 -1.73 -14.57
N ALA A 332 -15.80 -2.27 -13.72
CA ALA A 332 -17.14 -2.70 -14.08
C ALA A 332 -18.03 -1.58 -14.65
N LEU A 333 -17.74 -0.31 -14.33
CA LEU A 333 -18.46 0.84 -14.93
C LEU A 333 -18.24 0.98 -16.44
N PHE A 334 -17.20 0.33 -16.98
CA PHE A 334 -16.80 0.42 -18.38
C PHE A 334 -16.81 -0.95 -19.08
N PRO A 335 -17.97 -1.61 -19.21
CA PRO A 335 -18.05 -3.03 -19.62
C PRO A 335 -17.62 -3.31 -21.06
N ARG A 336 -17.47 -2.27 -21.90
CA ARG A 336 -17.06 -2.41 -23.30
C ARG A 336 -15.64 -1.93 -23.58
N ILE A 337 -14.94 -1.46 -22.57
CA ILE A 337 -13.52 -1.13 -22.66
C ILE A 337 -12.71 -2.39 -22.35
N GLN A 338 -11.64 -2.58 -23.13
CA GLN A 338 -10.60 -3.54 -22.79
C GLN A 338 -9.52 -2.85 -21.98
N PHE A 339 -9.37 -3.26 -20.72
CA PHE A 339 -8.27 -2.84 -19.86
C PHE A 339 -7.10 -3.82 -20.01
N ILE A 340 -5.90 -3.31 -20.26
CA ILE A 340 -4.66 -4.09 -20.21
C ILE A 340 -3.78 -3.39 -19.18
N VAL A 341 -3.56 -4.04 -18.05
CA VAL A 341 -2.95 -3.41 -16.89
C VAL A 341 -1.76 -4.20 -16.39
N SER A 342 -0.76 -3.54 -15.84
CA SER A 342 0.26 -4.22 -15.04
C SER A 342 -0.05 -4.08 -13.55
N SER A 343 0.20 -5.14 -12.79
CA SER A 343 0.03 -5.14 -11.34
C SER A 343 1.01 -6.11 -10.68
N HIS A 344 1.42 -5.75 -9.46
CA HIS A 344 2.15 -6.63 -8.54
C HIS A 344 1.29 -7.10 -7.37
N SER A 345 0.02 -6.68 -7.33
CA SER A 345 -0.85 -6.90 -6.18
C SER A 345 -1.72 -8.14 -6.34
N PRO A 346 -1.63 -9.10 -5.40
CA PRO A 346 -2.57 -10.20 -5.33
C PRO A 346 -3.99 -9.73 -4.98
N PHE A 347 -4.12 -8.57 -4.32
CA PHE A 347 -5.41 -8.06 -3.86
C PHE A 347 -6.30 -7.58 -5.01
N LEU A 348 -5.71 -7.08 -6.10
CA LEU A 348 -6.47 -6.81 -7.32
C LEU A 348 -7.04 -8.10 -7.90
N GLY A 349 -6.23 -9.16 -8.00
CA GLY A 349 -6.68 -10.47 -8.49
C GLY A 349 -7.84 -11.03 -7.65
N LEU A 350 -7.70 -11.01 -6.33
CA LEU A 350 -8.78 -11.43 -5.41
C LEU A 350 -10.06 -10.60 -5.58
N GLY A 351 -9.91 -9.28 -5.76
CA GLY A 351 -11.07 -8.41 -5.99
C GLY A 351 -11.75 -8.64 -7.34
N LEU A 352 -11.00 -9.03 -8.36
CA LEU A 352 -11.55 -9.40 -9.67
C LEU A 352 -12.28 -10.75 -9.63
N GLU A 353 -11.82 -11.70 -8.79
CA GLU A 353 -12.54 -12.95 -8.54
C GLU A 353 -13.87 -12.71 -7.80
N ASP A 354 -13.91 -11.74 -6.89
CA ASP A 354 -15.12 -11.38 -6.14
C ASP A 354 -16.13 -10.57 -6.99
N GLU A 355 -15.73 -9.99 -8.14
CA GLU A 355 -16.56 -9.10 -8.97
C GLU A 355 -17.07 -9.83 -10.23
N GLU A 356 -18.25 -10.44 -10.12
CA GLU A 356 -18.85 -11.25 -11.20
C GLU A 356 -19.11 -10.48 -12.51
N ALA A 357 -19.19 -9.14 -12.45
CA ALA A 357 -19.46 -8.29 -13.62
C ALA A 357 -18.24 -8.09 -14.53
N VAL A 358 -17.04 -8.51 -14.11
CA VAL A 358 -15.78 -8.29 -14.83
C VAL A 358 -15.14 -9.59 -15.25
N ALA A 359 -15.13 -9.86 -16.55
CA ALA A 359 -14.35 -10.97 -17.10
C ALA A 359 -12.86 -10.60 -17.14
N TYR A 360 -12.00 -11.38 -16.48
CA TYR A 360 -10.58 -11.10 -16.36
C TYR A 360 -9.70 -12.30 -16.69
N LYS A 361 -8.44 -12.02 -17.06
CA LYS A 361 -7.35 -12.99 -17.17
C LYS A 361 -6.06 -12.44 -16.59
N LEU A 362 -5.32 -13.30 -15.91
CA LEU A 362 -4.00 -13.02 -15.38
C LEU A 362 -2.95 -13.65 -16.32
N TYR A 363 -2.03 -12.83 -16.82
CA TYR A 363 -0.93 -13.27 -17.70
C TYR A 363 0.38 -13.22 -16.90
N ASP A 364 0.93 -14.39 -16.62
CA ASP A 364 2.19 -14.52 -15.89
C ASP A 364 3.38 -14.41 -16.85
N LEU A 365 4.04 -13.26 -16.87
CA LEU A 365 5.18 -13.01 -17.76
C LEU A 365 6.44 -13.77 -17.33
N ASP A 366 6.57 -14.15 -16.07
CA ASP A 366 7.69 -15.00 -15.60
C ASP A 366 7.58 -16.42 -16.16
N SER A 367 6.36 -16.84 -16.51
CA SER A 367 6.07 -18.14 -17.13
C SER A 367 5.73 -18.02 -18.63
N GLY A 368 6.32 -17.05 -19.33
CA GLY A 368 6.15 -16.88 -20.77
C GLY A 368 4.81 -16.33 -21.21
N GLY A 369 4.09 -15.61 -20.32
CA GLY A 369 2.84 -14.93 -20.64
C GLY A 369 1.63 -15.86 -20.74
N THR A 370 1.69 -17.06 -20.17
CA THR A 370 0.55 -17.99 -20.16
C THR A 370 -0.53 -17.49 -19.20
N PRO A 371 -1.83 -17.56 -19.59
CA PRO A 371 -2.92 -17.27 -18.66
C PRO A 371 -2.91 -18.24 -17.49
N ARG A 372 -3.01 -17.73 -16.27
CA ARG A 372 -3.02 -18.53 -15.03
C ARG A 372 -4.12 -18.09 -14.08
N TYR A 373 -4.51 -18.98 -13.20
CA TYR A 373 -5.31 -18.61 -12.02
C TYR A 373 -4.42 -17.94 -10.98
N LEU A 374 -5.02 -17.11 -10.14
CA LEU A 374 -4.33 -16.34 -9.10
C LEU A 374 -3.44 -17.22 -8.20
N GLN A 375 -3.96 -18.37 -7.80
CA GLN A 375 -3.27 -19.34 -6.93
C GLN A 375 -2.04 -20.01 -7.58
N ASP A 376 -1.95 -20.00 -8.91
CA ASP A 376 -0.88 -20.66 -9.66
C ASP A 376 0.28 -19.70 -9.99
N ILE A 377 0.13 -18.42 -9.65
CA ILE A 377 1.17 -17.40 -9.85
C ILE A 377 2.09 -17.40 -8.63
N ASP A 378 3.37 -17.73 -8.83
CA ASP A 378 4.38 -17.86 -7.77
C ASP A 378 4.48 -16.61 -6.89
N LEU A 379 4.49 -15.42 -7.50
CA LEU A 379 4.52 -14.16 -6.77
C LEU A 379 3.36 -14.02 -5.75
N PHE A 380 2.15 -14.39 -6.16
CA PHE A 380 0.97 -14.30 -5.30
C PHE A 380 0.94 -15.39 -4.25
N ARG A 381 1.42 -16.59 -4.61
CA ARG A 381 1.59 -17.70 -3.68
C ARG A 381 2.60 -17.37 -2.58
N ASP A 382 3.70 -16.71 -2.89
CA ASP A 382 4.71 -16.28 -1.91
C ASP A 382 4.15 -15.24 -0.94
N VAL A 383 3.39 -14.26 -1.43
CA VAL A 383 2.69 -13.29 -0.58
C VAL A 383 1.68 -13.99 0.33
N TYR A 384 0.86 -14.89 -0.22
CA TYR A 384 -0.10 -15.67 0.54
C TYR A 384 0.58 -16.52 1.61
N ASN A 385 1.61 -17.28 1.25
CA ASN A 385 2.36 -18.11 2.18
C ASN A 385 3.01 -17.29 3.29
N THR A 386 3.52 -16.10 2.98
CA THR A 386 4.06 -15.17 3.98
C THR A 386 2.98 -14.74 4.96
N ILE A 387 1.81 -14.35 4.48
CA ILE A 387 0.67 -13.94 5.33
C ILE A 387 0.18 -15.11 6.17
N VAL A 388 0.01 -16.30 5.58
CA VAL A 388 -0.47 -17.50 6.27
C VAL A 388 0.54 -17.99 7.29
N SER A 389 1.83 -18.05 6.95
CA SER A 389 2.88 -18.49 7.89
C SER A 389 2.99 -17.58 9.11
N VAL A 390 2.80 -16.27 8.93
CA VAL A 390 2.72 -15.32 10.04
C VAL A 390 1.47 -15.58 10.88
N ASN A 391 0.31 -15.77 10.22
CA ASN A 391 -0.95 -16.06 10.90
C ASN A 391 -0.92 -17.42 11.62
N ASP A 392 -0.38 -18.47 10.99
CA ASP A 392 -0.24 -19.81 11.60
C ASP A 392 0.70 -19.78 12.81
N ARG A 393 1.76 -18.96 12.74
CA ARG A 393 2.65 -18.75 13.88
C ARG A 393 1.93 -18.08 15.05
N TYR A 394 1.04 -17.11 14.79
CA TYR A 394 0.18 -16.50 15.81
C TYR A 394 -0.87 -17.48 16.32
N ILE A 395 -1.52 -18.24 15.43
CA ILE A 395 -2.52 -19.25 15.79
C ILE A 395 -1.89 -20.39 16.59
N SER A 396 -0.72 -20.88 16.21
CA SER A 396 0.02 -21.91 16.95
C SER A 396 0.37 -21.41 18.36
N LYS A 397 0.94 -20.21 18.48
CA LYS A 397 1.23 -19.57 19.78
C LYS A 397 -0.05 -19.38 20.61
N TYR A 398 -1.14 -18.98 19.98
CA TYR A 398 -2.43 -18.82 20.65
C TYR A 398 -2.98 -20.17 21.14
N ASN A 399 -2.87 -21.22 20.32
CA ASN A 399 -3.33 -22.56 20.70
C ASN A 399 -2.46 -23.19 21.78
N ASP A 400 -1.14 -23.04 21.72
CA ASP A 400 -0.21 -23.45 22.77
C ASP A 400 -0.51 -22.75 24.10
N LEU A 401 -0.77 -21.45 24.04
CA LEU A 401 -1.20 -20.67 25.19
C LEU A 401 -2.55 -21.18 25.73
N ARG A 402 -3.49 -21.45 24.85
CA ARG A 402 -4.82 -21.95 25.22
C ARG A 402 -4.80 -23.35 25.83
N GLU A 403 -3.94 -24.25 25.35
CA GLU A 403 -3.76 -25.57 25.95
C GLU A 403 -3.09 -25.49 27.34
N ARG A 404 -2.04 -24.68 27.48
CA ARG A 404 -1.43 -24.41 28.78
C ARG A 404 -2.40 -23.74 29.76
N LEU A 405 -3.27 -22.86 29.27
CA LEU A 405 -4.34 -22.24 30.04
C LEU A 405 -5.39 -23.23 30.54
N ARG A 406 -5.68 -24.30 29.79
CA ARG A 406 -6.67 -25.32 30.19
C ARG A 406 -6.13 -26.35 31.17
N SER A 407 -4.82 -26.57 31.19
CA SER A 407 -4.19 -27.64 32.00
C SER A 407 -3.73 -27.21 33.37
N ASP A 408 -3.62 -25.91 33.65
CA ASP A 408 -3.09 -25.37 34.91
C ASP A 408 -4.17 -24.60 35.68
N THR A 409 -4.30 -24.90 36.98
CA THR A 409 -5.27 -24.24 37.86
C THR A 409 -4.72 -23.02 38.59
N LYS A 410 -3.39 -22.77 38.51
CA LYS A 410 -2.76 -21.64 39.14
C LYS A 410 -3.09 -20.31 38.45
N PRO A 411 -3.27 -19.22 39.20
CA PRO A 411 -3.42 -17.89 38.61
C PRO A 411 -2.29 -17.56 37.65
N LEU A 412 -2.67 -17.06 36.45
CA LEU A 412 -1.75 -16.75 35.37
C LEU A 412 -1.41 -15.27 35.37
N VAL A 413 -0.13 -14.95 35.34
CA VAL A 413 0.36 -13.56 35.16
C VAL A 413 1.05 -13.43 33.82
N ILE A 414 0.63 -12.43 33.01
CA ILE A 414 1.17 -12.11 31.70
C ILE A 414 1.67 -10.67 31.73
N THR A 415 2.89 -10.43 31.28
CA THR A 415 3.48 -9.09 31.22
C THR A 415 3.44 -8.53 29.80
N GLU A 416 3.63 -7.24 29.63
CA GLU A 416 3.66 -6.57 28.33
C GLU A 416 4.93 -6.92 27.54
N GLY A 417 6.09 -6.85 28.21
CA GLY A 417 7.40 -7.05 27.61
C GLY A 417 8.03 -8.38 27.99
N LYS A 418 8.86 -8.91 27.10
CA LYS A 418 9.64 -10.13 27.34
C LYS A 418 10.69 -10.01 28.44
N THR A 419 10.99 -8.82 28.88
CA THR A 419 11.94 -8.51 29.97
C THR A 419 11.26 -8.45 31.30
N ASP A 420 10.00 -8.05 31.38
CA ASP A 420 9.29 -7.73 32.62
C ASP A 420 9.09 -8.96 33.49
N TRP A 421 8.70 -10.09 32.90
CA TRP A 421 8.55 -11.33 33.67
C TRP A 421 9.88 -11.80 34.28
N LYS A 422 11.05 -11.48 33.63
CA LYS A 422 12.38 -11.82 34.14
C LYS A 422 12.66 -11.03 35.41
N HIS A 423 12.38 -9.72 35.38
CA HIS A 423 12.52 -8.87 36.56
C HIS A 423 11.60 -9.30 37.71
N ILE A 424 10.33 -9.58 37.43
CA ILE A 424 9.35 -10.02 38.41
C ILE A 424 9.76 -11.37 39.00
N LYS A 425 10.21 -12.32 38.18
CA LYS A 425 10.66 -13.64 38.63
C LYS A 425 11.87 -13.55 39.56
N ALA A 426 12.86 -12.73 39.19
CA ALA A 426 14.04 -12.49 40.00
C ALA A 426 13.69 -11.81 41.32
N ALA A 427 12.83 -10.77 41.28
CA ALA A 427 12.36 -10.07 42.47
C ALA A 427 11.59 -10.99 43.41
N MET A 428 10.70 -11.84 42.90
CA MET A 428 9.95 -12.82 43.65
C MET A 428 10.89 -13.74 44.46
N LYS A 429 11.97 -14.20 43.82
CA LYS A 429 12.97 -15.06 44.46
C LYS A 429 13.81 -14.30 45.50
N ARG A 430 14.31 -13.10 45.17
CA ARG A 430 15.16 -12.29 46.06
C ARG A 430 14.41 -11.78 47.28
N LEU A 431 13.10 -11.50 47.17
CA LEU A 431 12.25 -11.11 48.31
C LEU A 431 11.73 -12.31 49.13
N GLY A 432 12.00 -13.54 48.68
CA GLY A 432 11.55 -14.75 49.37
C GLY A 432 10.04 -14.92 49.43
N ILE A 433 9.34 -14.48 48.38
CA ILE A 433 7.87 -14.57 48.28
C ILE A 433 7.49 -16.01 47.91
N ILE A 434 7.19 -16.82 48.94
CA ILE A 434 6.84 -18.24 48.79
C ILE A 434 5.32 -18.45 48.84
N ASP A 435 4.59 -17.51 49.44
CA ASP A 435 3.14 -17.55 49.66
C ASP A 435 2.29 -17.22 48.42
N LEU A 436 2.93 -16.81 47.34
CA LEU A 436 2.26 -16.40 46.09
C LEU A 436 2.37 -17.52 45.05
N ASP A 437 1.37 -18.43 45.02
CA ASP A 437 1.34 -19.56 44.09
C ASP A 437 0.74 -19.11 42.75
N ILE A 438 1.52 -18.44 41.92
CA ILE A 438 1.18 -17.94 40.58
C ILE A 438 2.02 -18.62 39.52
N TYR A 439 1.50 -18.65 38.29
CA TYR A 439 2.23 -19.03 37.10
C TYR A 439 2.58 -17.78 36.28
N LEU A 440 3.85 -17.41 36.23
CA LEU A 440 4.37 -16.35 35.35
C LEU A 440 4.53 -16.91 33.94
N TYR A 441 3.90 -16.26 32.96
CA TYR A 441 4.05 -16.66 31.57
C TYR A 441 5.40 -16.20 31.03
N GLU A 442 6.30 -17.14 30.83
CA GLU A 442 7.66 -16.93 30.33
C GLU A 442 7.67 -17.01 28.80
N TYR A 443 8.04 -15.93 28.13
CA TYR A 443 8.08 -15.88 26.67
C TYR A 443 9.23 -14.98 26.17
N GLU A 444 9.68 -15.22 24.93
CA GLU A 444 10.84 -14.55 24.35
C GLU A 444 10.47 -13.45 23.34
N ASP A 445 9.21 -13.37 22.92
CA ASP A 445 8.73 -12.34 21.99
C ASP A 445 8.07 -11.17 22.75
N ILE A 446 7.95 -10.01 22.11
CA ILE A 446 7.24 -8.85 22.67
C ILE A 446 5.75 -9.00 22.33
N ILE A 447 4.87 -8.92 23.36
CA ILE A 447 3.42 -8.87 23.15
C ILE A 447 3.01 -7.42 22.83
N GLY A 448 3.47 -6.46 23.62
CA GLY A 448 3.10 -5.05 23.58
C GLY A 448 1.77 -4.75 24.28
N ASP A 449 1.62 -3.51 24.68
CA ASP A 449 0.53 -2.99 25.48
C ASP A 449 -0.87 -3.18 24.87
N GLU A 450 -1.05 -2.77 23.60
CA GLU A 450 -2.34 -2.89 22.91
C GLU A 450 -2.72 -4.35 22.67
N ALA A 451 -1.76 -5.20 22.30
CA ALA A 451 -2.00 -6.62 22.08
C ALA A 451 -2.32 -7.35 23.39
N LEU A 452 -1.65 -7.03 24.49
CA LEU A 452 -1.97 -7.56 25.82
C LEU A 452 -3.38 -7.15 26.25
N LEU A 453 -3.77 -5.89 26.05
CA LEU A 453 -5.12 -5.42 26.37
C LEU A 453 -6.20 -6.15 25.55
N GLN A 454 -5.96 -6.37 24.25
CA GLN A 454 -6.88 -7.13 23.41
C GLN A 454 -6.96 -8.60 23.82
N LEU A 455 -5.84 -9.20 24.24
CA LEU A 455 -5.77 -10.56 24.74
C LEU A 455 -6.63 -10.70 26.01
N LEU A 456 -6.49 -9.80 26.98
CA LEU A 456 -7.29 -9.80 28.22
C LEU A 456 -8.79 -9.63 27.92
N LYS A 457 -9.16 -8.66 27.06
CA LYS A 457 -10.54 -8.48 26.61
C LYS A 457 -11.09 -9.71 25.87
N GLY A 458 -10.24 -10.43 25.16
CA GLY A 458 -10.59 -11.71 24.52
C GLY A 458 -10.90 -12.80 25.54
N TYR A 459 -10.05 -12.97 26.54
CA TYR A 459 -10.27 -13.94 27.64
C TYR A 459 -11.50 -13.61 28.48
N ALA A 460 -11.75 -12.35 28.73
CA ALA A 460 -12.90 -11.89 29.49
C ALA A 460 -14.27 -12.20 28.86
N ARG A 461 -14.31 -12.60 27.58
CA ARG A 461 -15.56 -13.03 26.91
C ARG A 461 -16.06 -14.42 27.33
N ILE A 462 -15.21 -15.20 27.99
CA ILE A 462 -15.51 -16.58 28.41
C ILE A 462 -15.09 -16.72 29.86
N LYS A 463 -15.93 -17.32 30.70
CA LYS A 463 -15.62 -17.58 32.12
C LYS A 463 -14.34 -18.40 32.22
N GLN A 464 -13.35 -17.88 32.95
CA GLN A 464 -12.07 -18.54 33.18
C GLN A 464 -12.12 -19.38 34.45
N SER A 465 -11.47 -20.54 34.43
CA SER A 465 -11.36 -21.42 35.60
C SER A 465 -10.34 -20.93 36.63
N ARG A 466 -9.44 -20.03 36.25
CA ARG A 466 -8.41 -19.39 37.08
C ARG A 466 -8.36 -17.90 36.83
N LYS A 467 -7.78 -17.16 37.78
CA LYS A 467 -7.54 -15.72 37.59
C LYS A 467 -6.43 -15.48 36.53
N ILE A 468 -6.66 -14.57 35.59
CA ILE A 468 -5.70 -14.14 34.57
C ILE A 468 -5.40 -12.66 34.82
N ILE A 469 -4.12 -12.33 34.99
CA ILE A 469 -3.68 -11.00 35.39
C ILE A 469 -2.70 -10.47 34.35
N GLY A 470 -3.02 -9.34 33.72
CA GLY A 470 -2.11 -8.62 32.82
C GLY A 470 -1.38 -7.49 33.53
N ILE A 471 -0.07 -7.38 33.33
CA ILE A 471 0.75 -6.31 33.92
C ILE A 471 1.27 -5.42 32.79
N PHE A 472 1.02 -4.12 32.92
CA PHE A 472 1.38 -3.09 31.92
C PHE A 472 2.43 -2.13 32.50
N ASP A 473 3.39 -1.70 31.67
CA ASP A 473 4.23 -0.54 31.99
C ASP A 473 3.38 0.75 31.99
N ARG A 474 3.86 1.83 32.60
CA ARG A 474 3.13 3.10 32.68
C ARG A 474 3.51 4.10 31.60
N ASP A 475 4.47 3.82 30.78
CA ASP A 475 4.98 4.75 29.77
C ASP A 475 4.00 4.99 28.61
N ASN A 476 3.12 4.03 28.31
CA ASN A 476 2.15 4.08 27.20
C ASN A 476 0.67 4.11 27.64
N ILE A 477 0.35 4.04 28.92
CA ILE A 477 -1.03 4.03 29.43
C ILE A 477 -1.92 5.13 28.84
N PRO A 478 -1.44 6.40 28.66
CA PRO A 478 -2.27 7.46 28.08
C PRO A 478 -2.77 7.15 26.66
N HIS A 479 -2.11 6.25 25.93
CA HIS A 479 -2.43 5.87 24.57
C HIS A 479 -3.33 4.64 24.46
N LEU A 480 -3.51 3.88 25.56
CA LEU A 480 -4.39 2.72 25.62
C LEU A 480 -5.86 3.15 25.73
N LYS A 481 -6.74 2.42 25.03
CA LYS A 481 -8.21 2.63 25.13
C LYS A 481 -8.78 2.03 26.41
N CYS A 482 -8.13 2.28 27.54
CA CYS A 482 -8.52 1.83 28.87
C CYS A 482 -7.89 2.79 29.92
N PRO A 483 -8.44 3.99 30.13
CA PRO A 483 -7.88 4.98 31.04
C PRO A 483 -7.90 4.54 32.51
N GLU A 484 -8.75 3.57 32.85
CA GLU A 484 -8.87 3.01 34.20
C GLU A 484 -7.55 2.34 34.67
N LEU A 485 -6.77 1.74 33.76
CA LEU A 485 -5.46 1.16 34.07
C LEU A 485 -4.47 2.18 34.63
N GLY A 486 -4.63 3.47 34.33
CA GLY A 486 -3.78 4.54 34.85
C GLY A 486 -4.25 5.14 36.19
N THR A 487 -5.51 4.93 36.55
CA THR A 487 -6.17 5.60 37.69
C THR A 487 -6.59 4.67 38.81
N GLN A 488 -6.84 3.39 38.52
CA GLN A 488 -7.23 2.38 39.49
C GLN A 488 -6.02 1.50 39.88
N GLU A 489 -6.07 0.86 41.04
CA GLU A 489 -5.04 -0.09 41.43
C GLU A 489 -5.02 -1.33 40.54
N PHE A 490 -6.19 -1.81 40.15
CA PHE A 490 -6.39 -2.81 39.07
C PHE A 490 -7.76 -2.64 38.44
N VAL A 491 -7.94 -3.21 37.26
CA VAL A 491 -9.18 -3.20 36.47
C VAL A 491 -9.65 -4.64 36.31
N SER A 492 -10.92 -4.91 36.63
CA SER A 492 -11.57 -6.18 36.33
C SER A 492 -12.22 -6.10 34.95
N PHE A 493 -11.84 -6.99 34.05
CA PHE A 493 -12.47 -7.18 32.74
C PHE A 493 -13.62 -8.19 32.77
N GLN A 494 -14.02 -8.66 33.98
CA GLN A 494 -14.96 -9.75 34.27
C GLN A 494 -14.39 -11.16 34.01
N ASN A 495 -15.14 -12.20 34.35
CA ASN A 495 -14.82 -13.61 34.09
C ASN A 495 -13.40 -14.04 34.58
N ASN A 496 -12.97 -13.59 35.73
CA ASN A 496 -11.65 -13.86 36.33
C ASN A 496 -10.47 -13.26 35.53
N VAL A 497 -10.69 -12.20 34.78
CA VAL A 497 -9.64 -11.52 34.02
C VAL A 497 -9.42 -10.12 34.59
N TYR A 498 -8.18 -9.81 34.91
CA TYR A 498 -7.76 -8.57 35.56
C TYR A 498 -6.56 -7.97 34.83
N GLY A 499 -6.35 -6.67 34.99
CA GLY A 499 -5.15 -6.00 34.54
C GLY A 499 -4.80 -4.81 35.40
N PHE A 500 -3.52 -4.51 35.53
CA PHE A 500 -3.07 -3.31 36.23
C PHE A 500 -1.79 -2.75 35.61
N ALA A 501 -1.62 -1.43 35.72
CA ALA A 501 -0.35 -0.78 35.44
C ALA A 501 0.55 -0.85 36.66
N ILE A 502 1.84 -1.11 36.46
CA ILE A 502 2.80 -1.19 37.58
C ILE A 502 2.66 0.01 38.54
N PRO A 503 2.61 -0.18 39.85
CA PRO A 503 2.49 0.90 40.82
C PRO A 503 3.61 1.94 40.71
N LEU A 504 3.31 3.20 40.99
CA LEU A 504 4.30 4.27 40.92
C LEU A 504 5.37 4.09 42.01
N VAL A 505 6.62 4.21 41.60
CA VAL A 505 7.81 4.20 42.44
C VAL A 505 8.61 5.47 42.15
N ASN A 506 9.23 6.04 43.21
CA ASN A 506 10.11 7.21 43.08
C ASN A 506 9.52 8.35 42.22
N ALA A 507 8.22 8.66 42.38
CA ALA A 507 7.50 9.62 41.53
C ALA A 507 8.15 11.01 41.47
N GLY A 508 8.89 11.38 42.52
CA GLY A 508 9.69 12.63 42.53
C GLY A 508 10.92 12.60 41.61
N GLU A 509 11.41 11.42 41.26
CA GLU A 509 12.61 11.23 40.44
C GLU A 509 12.26 10.93 38.97
N TYR A 510 11.27 10.06 38.73
CA TYR A 510 10.96 9.54 37.38
C TYR A 510 9.63 10.04 36.80
N GLY A 511 8.78 10.69 37.61
CA GLY A 511 7.45 11.11 37.18
C GLY A 511 6.45 9.94 37.10
N ASN A 512 5.47 10.07 36.22
CA ASN A 512 4.38 9.10 36.09
C ASN A 512 4.58 8.08 34.97
N GLU A 513 5.54 8.31 34.07
CA GLU A 513 5.84 7.44 32.92
C GLU A 513 7.05 6.56 33.28
N ILE A 514 6.79 5.38 33.85
CA ILE A 514 7.81 4.45 34.31
C ILE A 514 7.62 3.07 33.64
N SER A 515 8.73 2.41 33.41
CA SER A 515 8.83 0.99 33.06
C SER A 515 9.41 0.19 34.20
N ILE A 516 9.39 -1.13 34.11
CA ILE A 516 9.77 -2.02 35.20
C ILE A 516 11.20 -1.81 35.71
N GLU A 517 12.12 -1.35 34.86
CA GLU A 517 13.49 -1.06 35.23
C GLU A 517 13.61 0.06 36.27
N HIS A 518 12.64 0.97 36.35
CA HIS A 518 12.62 2.06 37.33
C HIS A 518 12.36 1.59 38.78
N TYR A 519 12.09 0.30 39.01
CA TYR A 519 11.95 -0.32 40.32
C TYR A 519 13.28 -0.55 41.00
N TYR A 520 14.41 -0.46 40.28
CA TYR A 520 15.74 -0.49 40.85
C TYR A 520 16.20 0.90 41.29
N LYS A 521 17.09 0.94 42.29
CA LYS A 521 17.80 2.17 42.60
C LYS A 521 18.67 2.60 41.43
N LYS A 522 18.85 3.88 41.24
CA LYS A 522 19.65 4.43 40.17
C LYS A 522 21.08 3.87 40.14
N ALA A 523 21.68 3.62 41.30
CA ALA A 523 23.01 3.01 41.40
C ALA A 523 23.03 1.57 40.83
N ASP A 524 21.98 0.79 41.09
CA ASP A 524 21.84 -0.59 40.61
C ASP A 524 21.56 -0.60 39.11
N LEU A 525 20.68 0.33 38.66
CA LEU A 525 20.31 0.47 37.25
C LEU A 525 21.52 0.84 36.38
N THR A 526 22.43 1.67 36.88
CA THR A 526 23.63 2.15 36.16
C THR A 526 24.89 1.38 36.46
N LYS A 527 24.81 0.21 37.14
CA LYS A 527 25.95 -0.66 37.41
C LYS A 527 26.49 -1.24 36.11
N GLU A 528 27.81 -1.21 35.95
CA GLU A 528 28.48 -1.73 34.75
C GLU A 528 28.62 -3.26 34.84
N ASP A 529 28.40 -3.95 33.70
CA ASP A 529 28.67 -5.37 33.55
C ASP A 529 30.19 -5.64 33.45
N VAL A 530 30.56 -6.90 33.34
CA VAL A 530 31.98 -7.33 33.19
C VAL A 530 32.65 -6.74 31.91
N ASN A 531 31.85 -6.26 30.94
CA ASN A 531 32.34 -5.65 29.72
C ASN A 531 32.28 -4.10 29.75
N GLY A 532 31.99 -3.51 30.92
CA GLY A 532 31.88 -2.05 31.06
C GLY A 532 30.60 -1.46 30.47
N ARG A 533 29.58 -2.28 30.17
CA ARG A 533 28.29 -1.84 29.64
C ARG A 533 27.29 -1.67 30.77
N ARG A 534 26.43 -0.66 30.68
CA ARG A 534 25.36 -0.40 31.63
C ARG A 534 24.09 0.14 30.95
N LEU A 535 23.00 0.20 31.68
CA LEU A 535 21.83 0.96 31.23
C LEU A 535 22.09 2.47 31.34
N PHE A 536 21.52 3.22 30.43
CA PHE A 536 21.56 4.68 30.40
C PHE A 536 20.14 5.23 30.45
N LEU A 537 19.98 6.39 31.11
CA LEU A 537 18.74 7.14 31.14
C LEU A 537 18.78 8.32 30.18
N GLY A 538 17.64 8.68 29.59
CA GLY A 538 17.54 9.85 28.72
C GLY A 538 17.97 11.15 29.40
N SER A 539 17.79 11.26 30.73
CA SER A 539 18.21 12.39 31.54
C SER A 539 19.72 12.59 31.60
N GLU A 540 20.51 11.57 31.30
CA GLU A 540 21.98 11.64 31.29
C GLU A 540 22.51 12.38 30.04
N PHE A 541 21.64 12.73 29.09
CA PHE A 541 22.03 13.36 27.84
C PHE A 541 21.42 14.75 27.66
N PHE A 542 22.14 15.63 26.96
CA PHE A 542 21.60 16.88 26.44
C PHE A 542 20.71 16.61 25.23
N ALA A 543 19.88 17.56 24.86
CA ALA A 543 19.11 17.51 23.63
C ALA A 543 19.99 17.37 22.36
N SER A 544 21.25 17.77 22.43
CA SER A 544 22.28 17.55 21.42
C SER A 544 22.69 16.07 21.26
N GLY A 545 22.35 15.20 22.24
CA GLY A 545 22.75 13.80 22.28
C GLY A 545 24.06 13.52 23.01
N PHE A 546 24.80 14.55 23.46
CA PHE A 546 26.02 14.38 24.24
C PHE A 546 25.70 14.10 25.72
N SER A 547 26.54 13.27 26.37
CA SER A 547 26.43 12.98 27.79
C SER A 547 26.64 14.24 28.64
N ARG A 548 25.94 14.31 29.79
CA ARG A 548 26.05 15.43 30.77
C ARG A 548 27.16 15.24 31.79
N ASP A 549 27.69 14.04 31.93
CA ASP A 549 28.73 13.69 32.92
C ASP A 549 30.15 14.10 32.52
N GLY A 550 30.30 14.74 31.35
CA GLY A 550 31.60 15.14 30.81
C GLY A 550 32.40 14.02 30.18
N LYS A 551 31.92 12.80 30.20
CA LYS A 551 32.48 11.69 29.42
C LYS A 551 32.12 11.87 27.96
N LEU A 552 33.02 11.45 27.06
CA LEU A 552 32.81 11.56 25.61
C LEU A 552 31.88 10.43 25.09
N HIS A 553 30.62 10.47 25.51
CA HIS A 553 29.58 9.56 25.04
C HIS A 553 28.50 10.30 24.27
N THR A 554 27.96 9.68 23.25
CA THR A 554 26.85 10.24 22.49
C THR A 554 25.74 9.24 22.28
N ARG A 555 24.51 9.71 22.43
CA ARG A 555 23.30 8.97 22.06
C ARG A 555 23.08 9.11 20.55
N TYR A 556 22.67 8.02 19.89
CA TYR A 556 22.31 8.07 18.47
C TYR A 556 21.00 8.86 18.25
N LYS A 557 21.05 9.91 17.44
CA LYS A 557 19.93 10.85 17.25
C LYS A 557 18.80 10.37 16.33
N GLY A 558 18.95 9.25 15.63
CA GLY A 558 18.14 8.98 14.42
C GLY A 558 16.87 8.17 14.65
N ILE A 559 16.74 7.39 15.73
CA ILE A 559 15.75 6.32 15.78
C ILE A 559 14.74 6.45 16.95
N ASP A 560 15.09 7.10 18.07
CA ASP A 560 14.20 7.19 19.24
C ASP A 560 13.61 8.58 19.48
N LYS A 561 12.53 8.88 18.78
CA LYS A 561 11.62 9.99 19.16
C LYS A 561 10.82 9.70 20.44
N LYS A 562 10.91 8.47 20.97
CA LYS A 562 10.09 7.99 22.09
C LYS A 562 10.81 7.90 23.44
N VAL A 563 12.13 8.07 23.52
CA VAL A 563 12.81 8.06 24.82
C VAL A 563 12.55 9.38 25.52
N THR A 564 11.67 9.34 26.52
CA THR A 564 11.41 10.45 27.43
C THR A 564 12.68 10.78 28.23
N THR A 565 12.70 11.93 28.90
CA THR A 565 13.86 12.37 29.69
C THR A 565 14.28 11.30 30.72
N ASN A 566 13.32 10.56 31.27
CA ASN A 566 13.54 9.51 32.27
C ASN A 566 13.55 8.10 31.68
N GLY A 567 13.28 7.93 30.39
CA GLY A 567 13.23 6.62 29.74
C GLY A 567 14.60 5.94 29.70
N VAL A 568 14.60 4.61 29.83
CA VAL A 568 15.81 3.78 29.69
C VAL A 568 16.17 3.64 28.22
N ILE A 569 17.45 3.86 27.91
CA ILE A 569 17.99 3.76 26.54
C ILE A 569 18.42 2.33 26.30
N ASP A 570 17.85 1.72 25.25
CA ASP A 570 18.14 0.35 24.83
C ASP A 570 19.17 0.35 23.70
N GLU A 571 20.38 -0.09 23.98
CA GLU A 571 21.49 -0.29 23.04
C GLU A 571 21.76 0.85 22.03
N LYS A 572 22.03 2.08 22.45
CA LYS A 572 22.24 3.18 21.50
C LYS A 572 23.11 4.30 22.05
N VAL A 573 24.05 3.96 22.87
CA VAL A 573 25.05 4.89 23.39
C VAL A 573 26.44 4.47 22.91
N TYR A 574 27.13 5.40 22.27
CA TYR A 574 28.44 5.16 21.67
C TYR A 574 29.49 6.00 22.36
N SER A 575 30.66 5.42 22.59
CA SER A 575 31.84 6.17 22.93
C SER A 575 32.26 7.05 21.74
N ILE A 576 32.64 8.30 21.97
CA ILE A 576 33.23 9.15 20.93
C ILE A 576 34.69 8.71 20.76
N SER A 577 34.91 7.80 19.85
CA SER A 577 36.24 7.41 19.37
C SER A 577 36.74 8.40 18.32
N THR A 578 38.06 8.55 18.21
CA THR A 578 38.70 9.28 17.12
C THR A 578 38.61 8.56 15.78
N ASP A 579 38.17 7.30 15.78
CA ASP A 579 37.92 6.52 14.57
C ASP A 579 36.41 6.45 14.29
N PRO A 580 35.92 7.01 13.14
CA PRO A 580 34.51 7.01 12.79
C PRO A 580 33.92 5.61 12.49
N GLU A 581 34.74 4.60 12.27
CA GLU A 581 34.30 3.23 11.91
C GLU A 581 34.10 2.29 13.14
N GLU A 582 34.64 2.61 14.31
CA GLU A 582 34.44 1.86 15.53
C GLU A 582 33.27 2.38 16.37
N LYS A 583 32.04 2.12 15.93
CA LYS A 583 30.83 2.45 16.70
C LYS A 583 30.29 1.24 17.45
N THR A 584 30.95 0.86 18.54
CA THR A 584 30.43 -0.16 19.46
C THR A 584 29.53 0.49 20.52
N SER A 585 28.30 0.00 20.67
CA SER A 585 27.40 0.48 21.74
C SER A 585 27.96 0.06 23.10
N ILE A 586 28.06 1.03 24.00
CA ILE A 586 28.44 0.82 25.40
C ILE A 586 27.22 0.72 26.32
N ALA A 587 26.00 0.82 25.77
CA ALA A 587 24.78 0.56 26.50
C ALA A 587 24.53 -0.95 26.57
N LEU A 588 24.15 -1.41 27.74
CA LEU A 588 23.57 -2.72 27.93
C LEU A 588 22.13 -2.68 27.43
N SER A 589 21.69 -3.71 26.70
CA SER A 589 20.30 -3.80 26.31
C SER A 589 19.40 -4.10 27.50
N LYS A 590 18.13 -3.64 27.44
CA LYS A 590 17.13 -4.00 28.45
C LYS A 590 17.04 -5.52 28.65
N ASN A 591 17.04 -6.27 27.53
CA ASN A 591 17.05 -7.74 27.61
C ASN A 591 18.34 -8.29 28.22
N GLY A 592 19.50 -7.76 27.85
CA GLY A 592 20.77 -8.17 28.46
C GLY A 592 20.82 -7.89 29.95
N TYR A 593 20.30 -6.75 30.40
CA TYR A 593 20.20 -6.42 31.83
C TYR A 593 19.24 -7.37 32.55
N ALA A 594 18.05 -7.65 31.97
CA ALA A 594 17.09 -8.59 32.51
C ALA A 594 17.65 -10.02 32.64
N GLU A 595 18.46 -10.46 31.68
CA GLU A 595 19.15 -11.76 31.72
C GLU A 595 20.19 -11.80 32.88
N LEU A 596 20.99 -10.75 33.06
CA LEU A 596 21.93 -10.64 34.15
C LEU A 596 21.24 -10.65 35.54
N ILE A 597 20.06 -10.03 35.62
CA ILE A 597 19.25 -10.07 36.83
C ILE A 597 18.67 -11.46 37.11
N LEU A 598 18.21 -12.15 36.06
CA LEU A 598 17.59 -13.47 36.16
C LEU A 598 18.62 -14.58 36.43
N SER A 599 19.84 -14.47 35.89
CA SER A 599 20.91 -15.47 36.02
C SER A 599 21.46 -15.58 37.44
N GLU A 600 21.15 -14.62 38.30
CA GLU A 600 21.64 -14.59 39.69
C GLU A 600 23.16 -14.54 39.84
N ASP A 601 23.83 -14.06 38.80
CA ASP A 601 25.27 -13.86 38.82
C ASP A 601 25.66 -12.77 39.86
N GLU A 602 26.93 -12.69 40.21
CA GLU A 602 27.50 -11.66 41.11
C GLU A 602 27.11 -10.22 40.70
N PHE A 603 26.61 -10.04 39.45
CA PHE A 603 26.15 -8.74 38.96
C PHE A 603 25.04 -8.15 39.79
N SER A 604 24.01 -8.93 40.17
CA SER A 604 22.83 -8.44 40.89
C SER A 604 22.96 -8.56 42.42
N ASP A 605 24.13 -8.95 42.91
CA ASP A 605 24.35 -9.05 44.38
C ASP A 605 24.34 -7.67 45.04
N GLY A 606 23.54 -7.56 46.08
CA GLY A 606 23.34 -6.30 46.81
C GLY A 606 22.32 -5.34 46.22
N PHE A 607 21.64 -5.70 45.11
CA PHE A 607 20.57 -4.88 44.57
C PHE A 607 19.36 -4.81 45.49
N ASP A 608 18.70 -3.67 45.48
CA ASP A 608 17.50 -3.45 46.28
C ASP A 608 16.24 -3.77 45.43
N PHE A 609 15.56 -4.85 45.81
CA PHE A 609 14.30 -5.30 45.18
C PHE A 609 13.05 -4.83 45.93
N SER A 610 13.18 -4.02 47.00
CA SER A 610 12.07 -3.70 47.91
C SER A 610 10.86 -3.04 47.18
N GLU A 611 11.10 -2.24 46.17
CA GLU A 611 10.02 -1.58 45.43
C GLU A 611 9.12 -2.59 44.66
N PHE A 612 9.66 -3.73 44.24
CA PHE A 612 8.87 -4.79 43.58
C PHE A 612 7.78 -5.37 44.47
N GLN A 613 7.87 -5.22 45.80
CA GLN A 613 6.83 -5.65 46.70
C GLN A 613 5.46 -5.06 46.34
N LYS A 614 5.42 -3.83 45.85
CA LYS A 614 4.19 -3.15 45.43
C LYS A 614 3.46 -3.92 44.31
N ILE A 615 4.20 -4.52 43.36
CA ILE A 615 3.61 -5.35 42.30
C ILE A 615 2.95 -6.60 42.90
N PHE A 616 3.64 -7.26 43.82
CA PHE A 616 3.11 -8.45 44.48
C PHE A 616 1.93 -8.15 45.39
N ASP A 617 1.88 -6.96 46.01
CA ASP A 617 0.75 -6.52 46.81
C ASP A 617 -0.51 -6.36 45.96
N VAL A 618 -0.41 -5.78 44.75
CA VAL A 618 -1.53 -5.68 43.82
C VAL A 618 -1.97 -7.08 43.37
N ILE A 619 -1.03 -7.97 43.05
CA ILE A 619 -1.37 -9.35 42.69
C ILE A 619 -2.13 -10.04 43.83
N LYS A 620 -1.67 -9.88 45.09
CA LYS A 620 -2.34 -10.42 46.28
C LYS A 620 -3.75 -9.86 46.44
N MET A 621 -3.96 -8.56 46.24
CA MET A 621 -5.29 -7.95 46.26
C MET A 621 -6.22 -8.56 45.19
N ILE A 622 -5.73 -8.74 43.97
CA ILE A 622 -6.52 -9.38 42.91
C ILE A 622 -6.85 -10.83 43.27
N LEU A 623 -5.91 -11.57 43.86
CA LEU A 623 -6.14 -12.97 44.24
C LEU A 623 -7.15 -13.12 45.39
N SER A 624 -7.24 -12.14 46.31
CA SER A 624 -8.21 -12.09 47.40
C SER A 624 -9.56 -11.44 47.04
N ASP A 625 -9.73 -10.93 45.82
CA ASP A 625 -10.97 -10.31 45.38
C ASP A 625 -11.99 -11.36 44.95
N ASP A 626 -12.86 -11.75 45.87
CA ASP A 626 -13.95 -12.73 45.68
C ASP A 626 -15.29 -12.06 45.30
N THR A 627 -15.30 -10.76 44.92
CA THR A 627 -16.53 -9.95 44.84
C THR A 627 -17.43 -10.22 43.61
N LEU A 628 -17.18 -11.23 42.80
CA LEU A 628 -17.95 -11.49 41.56
C LEU A 628 -18.51 -12.91 41.41
N GLU A 629 -18.74 -13.68 42.47
CA GLU A 629 -19.53 -14.93 42.38
C GLU A 629 -21.04 -14.76 42.66
N GLU A 630 -21.50 -13.60 43.14
CA GLU A 630 -22.92 -13.35 43.43
C GLU A 630 -23.56 -12.44 42.36
N GLY A 631 -24.13 -13.03 41.32
CA GLY A 631 -25.04 -12.32 40.42
C GLY A 631 -25.17 -12.89 39.04
N LEU A 632 -25.74 -14.11 38.96
CA LEU A 632 -26.61 -14.58 37.88
C LEU A 632 -26.97 -16.04 38.15
N GLU A 633 -28.03 -16.27 38.97
CA GLU A 633 -28.89 -17.45 38.81
C GLU A 633 -29.89 -17.21 37.66
#